data_e4ee9095ba503226032bdbdae7df5125
#
_entry.id   e4ee9095ba503226032bdbdae7df5125
#
_cell.length_a   1.000
_cell.length_b   1.000
_cell.length_c   1.000
_cell.angle_alpha   90.00
_cell.angle_beta   90.00
_cell.angle_gamma   90.00
#
_symmetry.space_group_name_H-M   'P 1'
#
loop_
_entity.id
_entity.type
_entity.pdbx_description
1 polymer ?
#
loop_
_entity_poly.entity_id
_entity_poly.type
_entity_poly.pdbx_seq_one_letter_code
_entity_poly.pdbx_strand_id
1 'polypeptide(L)'
;MTKQVTVGLHFFYIVALLTFTNIPAHAAVGVEAFFKTPQINSMALRPDGKAVLILNDHDQGQQLTLRELARTEEKLLFSPSIYGGADAKIGSMGWLDNRYVAIQFIQPKAGIADLIDSKISRRLLILDTQVPLGAATQILSVKTPGWLVGTQSNTSGELLYAQSGPQSRVYRIRIDLLQPDKAPLSKSNKIDGGQFVASNQLIQVDGYATRWLRNNQGEFSAVLHFTQRDTLTLSQLQPDAKVTAIFSWNLYKPEKTDRQDAAQNLTRFLPLALGPNTGEFYCLDRDEAESKSLYLVNYAAKTYRLVYETNAFKIVDLTFSPDGKLIGVQTLNNERIVMEPISGEASSPQQDNGLRLTLDASADSRQLLIYEEAHNQPGQFLLETKAPITRKLIGEKYPWLSGKLSSQQIEAVVNVEGLQIPYLLNLPSTIQKAPLIVMPHGGPLGVFDSPYYDQLTQLFVSQGYAVLRVNFRGSGGRSQQLREAGQKQWGKLMLTDIHTATLAALARNEIDNTRVCLFGISYGGYAASMLLIKHPETYRCGVAIAGVYDVNLHLQSSHFSEKEHQWFKENVGDYQTEYDSLKQISPVFNAAKLQKPLLLIHGTKDEIVDLEHSSRFKLALDQADKSTELIAVEGLGHSFNSTADAIKVLTPSLTFLKENL
;
A
#
# COMPACT_ATOMS: atom_id res chain seq x y z
N MET A 1 78.28 56.49 -23.99
CA MET A 1 77.07 57.14 -23.36
C MET A 1 75.90 56.19 -23.54
N THR A 2 75.70 55.31 -22.60
CA THR A 2 74.71 54.27 -22.63
C THR A 2 73.67 54.55 -21.53
N LYS A 3 72.39 54.78 -21.92
CA LYS A 3 71.30 54.89 -20.95
C LYS A 3 70.72 53.53 -20.71
N GLN A 4 70.75 53.08 -19.47
CA GLN A 4 70.06 51.94 -18.96
C GLN A 4 68.55 52.31 -18.78
N VAL A 5 67.70 51.47 -19.32
CA VAL A 5 66.24 51.53 -19.07
C VAL A 5 65.92 50.37 -18.13
N THR A 6 65.45 50.69 -16.93
CA THR A 6 65.00 49.74 -15.94
C THR A 6 63.53 49.49 -16.16
N VAL A 7 63.13 48.22 -16.48
CA VAL A 7 61.74 47.80 -16.58
C VAL A 7 61.31 47.21 -15.22
N GLY A 8 60.40 47.89 -14.54
CA GLY A 8 59.80 47.42 -13.31
C GLY A 8 58.64 46.44 -13.60
N LEU A 9 58.83 45.22 -13.13
CA LEU A 9 57.74 44.19 -13.15
C LEU A 9 56.80 44.45 -11.96
N HIS A 10 55.57 44.86 -12.25
CA HIS A 10 54.49 44.90 -11.26
C HIS A 10 53.77 43.55 -11.26
N PHE A 11 53.93 42.76 -10.21
CA PHE A 11 53.10 41.58 -9.93
C PHE A 11 51.74 42.04 -9.38
N PHE A 12 50.68 41.87 -10.17
CA PHE A 12 49.30 41.97 -9.68
C PHE A 12 48.92 40.63 -9.03
N TYR A 13 48.80 40.58 -7.71
CA TYR A 13 48.11 39.52 -6.99
C TYR A 13 46.61 39.70 -7.19
N ILE A 14 45.98 38.85 -8.02
CA ILE A 14 44.51 38.68 -8.06
C ILE A 14 44.15 37.77 -6.90
N VAL A 15 43.70 38.36 -5.79
CA VAL A 15 43.02 37.61 -4.72
C VAL A 15 41.60 37.29 -5.23
N ALA A 16 41.41 36.08 -5.72
CA ALA A 16 40.07 35.57 -5.98
C ALA A 16 39.37 35.36 -4.63
N LEU A 17 38.50 36.29 -4.25
CA LEU A 17 37.51 36.05 -3.20
C LEU A 17 36.53 34.97 -3.68
N LEU A 18 36.77 33.74 -3.27
CA LEU A 18 35.77 32.69 -3.29
C LEU A 18 34.68 33.06 -2.29
N THR A 19 33.67 33.74 -2.75
CA THR A 19 32.39 33.85 -2.00
C THR A 19 31.79 32.45 -1.93
N PHE A 20 32.03 31.78 -0.81
CA PHE A 20 31.20 30.65 -0.44
C PHE A 20 29.79 31.18 -0.26
N THR A 21 28.93 30.99 -1.25
CA THR A 21 27.52 31.10 -1.06
C THR A 21 27.13 30.04 -0.04
N ASN A 22 26.88 30.46 1.18
CA ASN A 22 26.21 29.65 2.18
C ASN A 22 24.85 29.22 1.55
N ILE A 23 24.79 28.02 0.98
CA ILE A 23 23.53 27.35 0.71
C ILE A 23 22.92 27.18 2.11
N PRO A 24 21.77 27.78 2.39
CA PRO A 24 21.15 27.64 3.70
C PRO A 24 20.95 26.14 3.94
N ALA A 25 21.55 25.62 5.00
CA ALA A 25 21.24 24.28 5.49
C ALA A 25 19.72 24.25 5.68
N HIS A 26 19.01 23.43 4.89
CA HIS A 26 17.59 23.26 5.10
C HIS A 26 17.41 22.84 6.56
N ALA A 27 16.64 23.63 7.31
CA ALA A 27 16.32 23.30 8.68
C ALA A 27 15.73 21.89 8.69
N ALA A 28 16.25 21.02 9.56
CA ALA A 28 15.80 19.64 9.68
C ALA A 28 14.29 19.62 9.89
N VAL A 29 13.58 18.86 9.05
CA VAL A 29 12.13 18.74 9.13
C VAL A 29 11.77 17.83 10.29
N GLY A 30 10.93 18.28 11.22
CA GLY A 30 10.56 17.54 12.42
C GLY A 30 9.66 16.33 12.14
N VAL A 31 9.59 15.40 13.11
CA VAL A 31 8.74 14.18 13.05
C VAL A 31 7.30 14.52 12.67
N GLU A 32 6.71 15.55 13.28
CA GLU A 32 5.34 15.97 13.03
C GLU A 32 5.06 16.19 11.54
N ALA A 33 5.96 16.85 10.82
CA ALA A 33 5.74 17.16 9.40
C ALA A 33 5.69 15.90 8.52
N PHE A 34 6.43 14.85 8.87
CA PHE A 34 6.39 13.58 8.12
C PHE A 34 5.18 12.73 8.46
N PHE A 35 4.70 12.79 9.68
CA PHE A 35 3.61 11.93 10.17
C PHE A 35 2.29 12.67 10.34
N LYS A 36 2.25 13.95 10.02
CA LYS A 36 0.99 14.67 9.90
C LYS A 36 0.12 14.03 8.81
N THR A 37 -1.18 13.90 9.10
CA THR A 37 -2.18 13.38 8.15
C THR A 37 -2.07 14.08 6.80
N PRO A 38 -2.07 13.36 5.67
CA PRO A 38 -1.97 13.97 4.35
C PRO A 38 -3.11 14.97 4.12
N GLN A 39 -2.81 16.13 3.55
CA GLN A 39 -3.84 17.12 3.24
C GLN A 39 -4.84 16.57 2.24
N ILE A 40 -4.36 15.89 1.20
CA ILE A 40 -5.20 15.25 0.20
C ILE A 40 -4.98 13.75 0.28
N ASN A 41 -6.05 13.01 0.59
CA ASN A 41 -6.03 11.56 0.65
C ASN A 41 -6.28 10.94 -0.73
N SER A 42 -7.34 11.39 -1.41
CA SER A 42 -7.67 10.95 -2.77
C SER A 42 -8.42 12.01 -3.57
N MET A 43 -8.45 11.83 -4.88
CA MET A 43 -9.20 12.65 -5.82
C MET A 43 -9.98 11.80 -6.82
N ALA A 44 -11.07 12.35 -7.39
CA ALA A 44 -11.80 11.76 -8.50
C ALA A 44 -12.21 12.84 -9.51
N LEU A 45 -11.99 12.58 -10.80
CA LEU A 45 -12.30 13.50 -11.89
C LEU A 45 -13.77 13.37 -12.28
N ARG A 46 -14.49 14.51 -12.40
CA ARG A 46 -15.86 14.50 -12.92
C ARG A 46 -15.85 14.02 -14.38
N PRO A 47 -16.84 13.21 -14.82
CA PRO A 47 -16.86 12.66 -16.18
C PRO A 47 -16.75 13.71 -17.31
N ASP A 48 -17.22 14.94 -17.11
CA ASP A 48 -17.07 16.03 -18.08
C ASP A 48 -15.68 16.69 -18.09
N GLY A 49 -14.78 16.27 -17.21
CA GLY A 49 -13.42 16.81 -17.09
C GLY A 49 -13.32 18.20 -16.48
N LYS A 50 -14.41 18.79 -15.95
CA LYS A 50 -14.44 20.19 -15.50
C LYS A 50 -14.25 20.39 -14.00
N ALA A 51 -14.35 19.35 -13.20
CA ALA A 51 -14.21 19.42 -11.75
C ALA A 51 -13.55 18.17 -11.17
N VAL A 52 -13.05 18.28 -9.95
CA VAL A 52 -12.53 17.18 -9.15
C VAL A 52 -13.18 17.15 -7.77
N LEU A 53 -13.44 15.93 -7.30
CA LEU A 53 -13.66 15.68 -5.89
C LEU A 53 -12.31 15.59 -5.20
N ILE A 54 -12.22 16.10 -3.99
CA ILE A 54 -11.03 16.07 -3.17
C ILE A 54 -11.43 15.56 -1.79
N LEU A 55 -10.86 14.45 -1.38
CA LEU A 55 -10.98 13.96 -0.02
C LEU A 55 -9.79 14.48 0.78
N ASN A 56 -10.06 15.45 1.63
CA ASN A 56 -9.09 16.08 2.51
C ASN A 56 -9.16 15.44 3.91
N ASP A 57 -8.03 15.27 4.54
CA ASP A 57 -7.94 14.88 5.94
C ASP A 57 -7.54 16.11 6.78
N HIS A 58 -8.29 16.37 7.84
CA HIS A 58 -8.07 17.46 8.79
C HIS A 58 -8.07 16.93 10.22
N ASP A 59 -7.57 17.72 11.17
CA ASP A 59 -7.57 17.37 12.59
C ASP A 59 -8.98 17.08 13.15
N GLN A 60 -10.01 17.66 12.52
CA GLN A 60 -11.42 17.45 12.87
C GLN A 60 -12.09 16.31 12.07
N GLY A 61 -11.31 15.51 11.34
CA GLY A 61 -11.78 14.42 10.50
C GLY A 61 -11.79 14.76 9.00
N GLN A 62 -12.27 13.82 8.21
CA GLN A 62 -12.29 13.94 6.76
C GLN A 62 -13.30 14.98 6.27
N GLN A 63 -12.97 15.62 5.15
CA GLN A 63 -13.86 16.50 4.41
C GLN A 63 -13.82 16.16 2.92
N LEU A 64 -14.99 16.02 2.32
CA LEU A 64 -15.14 15.86 0.88
C LEU A 64 -15.50 17.21 0.27
N THR A 65 -14.64 17.72 -0.61
CA THR A 65 -14.82 19.00 -1.30
C THR A 65 -14.95 18.81 -2.81
N LEU A 66 -15.55 19.77 -3.48
CA LEU A 66 -15.65 19.90 -4.92
C LEU A 66 -14.89 21.14 -5.36
N ARG A 67 -13.98 20.99 -6.32
CA ARG A 67 -13.30 22.11 -6.97
C ARG A 67 -13.53 22.09 -8.48
N GLU A 68 -14.13 23.14 -9.02
CA GLU A 68 -14.17 23.38 -10.46
C GLU A 68 -12.74 23.72 -10.96
N LEU A 69 -12.26 23.05 -11.99
CA LEU A 69 -10.87 23.17 -12.46
C LEU A 69 -10.52 24.56 -13.03
N ALA A 70 -11.55 25.35 -13.38
CA ALA A 70 -11.42 26.75 -13.77
C ALA A 70 -11.31 27.71 -12.58
N ARG A 71 -11.49 27.23 -11.35
CA ARG A 71 -11.47 28.02 -10.10
C ARG A 71 -10.49 27.41 -9.10
N THR A 72 -10.10 28.19 -8.11
CA THR A 72 -9.26 27.74 -6.99
C THR A 72 -10.08 27.39 -5.75
N GLU A 73 -11.32 27.91 -5.67
CA GLU A 73 -12.20 27.73 -4.51
C GLU A 73 -12.76 26.30 -4.43
N GLU A 74 -12.79 25.77 -3.23
CA GLU A 74 -13.36 24.46 -2.91
C GLU A 74 -14.70 24.62 -2.20
N LYS A 75 -15.71 23.90 -2.67
CA LYS A 75 -17.02 23.83 -2.05
C LYS A 75 -17.08 22.56 -1.18
N LEU A 76 -17.31 22.70 0.13
CA LEU A 76 -17.57 21.56 0.99
C LEU A 76 -18.86 20.84 0.57
N LEU A 77 -18.78 19.56 0.31
CA LEU A 77 -19.91 18.69 -0.01
C LEU A 77 -20.37 17.84 1.17
N PHE A 78 -19.41 17.30 1.95
CA PHE A 78 -19.72 16.36 3.02
C PHE A 78 -18.61 16.30 4.06
N SER A 79 -18.99 16.12 5.33
CA SER A 79 -18.08 15.86 6.44
C SER A 79 -18.55 14.63 7.23
N PRO A 80 -17.82 13.51 7.17
CA PRO A 80 -18.19 12.29 7.88
C PRO A 80 -18.34 12.50 9.39
N SER A 81 -17.43 13.26 10.01
CA SER A 81 -17.43 13.51 11.47
C SER A 81 -18.66 14.28 11.94
N ILE A 82 -19.12 15.26 11.16
CA ILE A 82 -20.36 16.01 11.45
C ILE A 82 -21.59 15.11 11.26
N TYR A 83 -21.55 14.23 10.25
CA TYR A 83 -22.69 13.39 9.90
C TYR A 83 -22.81 12.13 10.75
N GLY A 84 -21.70 11.47 11.13
CA GLY A 84 -21.68 10.16 11.76
C GLY A 84 -20.83 10.01 13.02
N GLY A 85 -20.31 11.12 13.56
CA GLY A 85 -19.45 11.16 14.75
C GLY A 85 -17.94 11.14 14.40
N ALA A 86 -17.10 11.40 15.39
CA ALA A 86 -15.67 11.68 15.23
C ALA A 86 -14.90 10.59 14.46
N ASP A 87 -15.28 9.31 14.62
CA ASP A 87 -14.58 8.18 13.99
C ASP A 87 -15.19 7.76 12.63
N ALA A 88 -16.16 8.51 12.11
CA ALA A 88 -16.77 8.23 10.83
C ALA A 88 -15.84 8.62 9.67
N LYS A 89 -15.77 7.78 8.63
CA LYS A 89 -14.85 7.94 7.49
C LYS A 89 -15.51 7.67 6.14
N ILE A 90 -14.92 8.20 5.08
CA ILE A 90 -15.16 7.80 3.71
C ILE A 90 -14.14 6.71 3.36
N GLY A 91 -14.61 5.51 3.00
CA GLY A 91 -13.75 4.40 2.56
C GLY A 91 -13.38 4.49 1.08
N SER A 92 -14.34 4.91 0.25
CA SER A 92 -14.16 5.14 -1.18
C SER A 92 -15.16 6.19 -1.68
N MET A 93 -14.83 6.83 -2.79
CA MET A 93 -15.68 7.80 -3.46
C MET A 93 -15.54 7.72 -4.97
N GLY A 94 -16.56 8.16 -5.69
CA GLY A 94 -16.53 8.25 -7.15
C GLY A 94 -17.76 8.94 -7.71
N TRP A 95 -17.64 9.47 -8.92
CA TRP A 95 -18.76 10.04 -9.65
C TRP A 95 -19.65 8.94 -10.21
N LEU A 96 -20.95 9.12 -10.10
CA LEU A 96 -21.95 8.33 -10.81
C LEU A 96 -22.26 8.95 -12.18
N ASP A 97 -22.31 10.27 -12.21
CA ASP A 97 -22.45 11.11 -13.40
C ASP A 97 -21.92 12.52 -13.10
N ASN A 98 -22.27 13.53 -13.89
CA ASN A 98 -21.80 14.91 -13.64
C ASN A 98 -22.50 15.61 -12.45
N ARG A 99 -23.45 14.98 -11.80
CA ARG A 99 -24.26 15.51 -10.69
C ARG A 99 -24.11 14.72 -9.40
N TYR A 100 -24.16 13.41 -9.48
CA TYR A 100 -24.21 12.53 -8.32
C TYR A 100 -22.86 11.90 -8.00
N VAL A 101 -22.54 11.85 -6.71
CA VAL A 101 -21.35 11.23 -6.16
C VAL A 101 -21.73 10.10 -5.23
N ALA A 102 -21.16 8.93 -5.43
CA ALA A 102 -21.26 7.79 -4.51
C ALA A 102 -20.12 7.82 -3.50
N ILE A 103 -20.43 7.61 -2.23
CA ILE A 103 -19.42 7.43 -1.18
C ILE A 103 -19.71 6.17 -0.35
N GLN A 104 -18.68 5.39 -0.07
CA GLN A 104 -18.76 4.34 0.95
C GLN A 104 -18.52 4.99 2.31
N PHE A 105 -19.58 5.14 3.07
CA PHE A 105 -19.54 5.71 4.40
C PHE A 105 -19.28 4.61 5.44
N ILE A 106 -18.27 4.81 6.26
CA ILE A 106 -17.83 3.87 7.30
C ILE A 106 -18.04 4.53 8.65
N GLN A 107 -18.75 3.85 9.53
CA GLN A 107 -19.05 4.35 10.87
C GLN A 107 -18.87 3.25 11.91
N PRO A 108 -18.22 3.52 13.07
CA PRO A 108 -18.20 2.61 14.20
C PRO A 108 -19.63 2.33 14.67
N LYS A 109 -19.93 1.11 15.05
CA LYS A 109 -21.20 0.77 15.69
C LYS A 109 -21.14 1.19 17.16
N ALA A 110 -22.04 2.07 17.59
CA ALA A 110 -22.27 2.33 19.00
C ALA A 110 -23.10 1.17 19.59
N GLY A 111 -22.55 0.46 20.59
CA GLY A 111 -23.30 -0.58 21.30
C GLY A 111 -22.43 -1.61 22.00
N ILE A 112 -23.00 -2.31 22.96
CA ILE A 112 -22.43 -3.38 23.80
C ILE A 112 -22.09 -4.60 22.91
N ALA A 113 -21.20 -4.44 21.96
CA ALA A 113 -20.95 -5.43 20.92
C ALA A 113 -19.51 -5.94 20.92
N ASP A 114 -18.91 -6.13 22.10
CA ASP A 114 -17.63 -6.86 22.20
C ASP A 114 -17.79 -8.37 22.01
N LEU A 115 -18.99 -8.85 21.69
CA LEU A 115 -19.28 -10.28 21.62
C LEU A 115 -19.71 -10.80 20.24
N ILE A 116 -20.05 -9.97 19.25
CA ILE A 116 -20.48 -10.46 17.93
C ILE A 116 -20.04 -9.50 16.82
N ASP A 117 -19.18 -10.00 15.96
CA ASP A 117 -18.80 -9.63 14.60
C ASP A 117 -19.09 -8.21 14.05
N SER A 118 -18.02 -7.58 13.57
CA SER A 118 -17.89 -6.28 12.89
C SER A 118 -18.30 -5.04 13.71
N LYS A 119 -17.30 -4.44 14.36
CA LYS A 119 -17.35 -3.12 15.02
C LYS A 119 -17.67 -1.95 14.06
N ILE A 120 -17.94 -2.21 12.79
CA ILE A 120 -18.02 -1.21 11.72
C ILE A 120 -19.32 -1.39 10.91
N SER A 121 -20.05 -0.28 10.67
CA SER A 121 -21.14 -0.20 9.70
C SER A 121 -20.65 0.44 8.41
N ARG A 122 -20.93 -0.17 7.26
CA ARG A 122 -20.65 0.38 5.94
C ARG A 122 -21.97 0.65 5.22
N ARG A 123 -22.10 1.86 4.65
CA ARG A 123 -23.29 2.28 3.90
C ARG A 123 -22.88 2.97 2.60
N LEU A 124 -23.71 2.85 1.57
CA LEU A 124 -23.59 3.66 0.36
C LEU A 124 -24.43 4.92 0.54
N LEU A 125 -23.78 6.08 0.49
CA LEU A 125 -24.43 7.37 0.41
C LEU A 125 -24.26 7.94 -0.99
N ILE A 126 -25.31 8.62 -1.47
CA ILE A 126 -25.30 9.35 -2.73
C ILE A 126 -25.45 10.84 -2.42
N LEU A 127 -24.51 11.63 -2.88
CA LEU A 127 -24.50 13.09 -2.71
C LEU A 127 -24.95 13.75 -4.00
N ASP A 128 -25.93 14.67 -3.90
CA ASP A 128 -26.29 15.56 -4.98
C ASP A 128 -25.45 16.84 -4.90
N THR A 129 -24.53 17.03 -5.82
CA THR A 129 -23.60 18.16 -5.83
C THR A 129 -24.23 19.50 -6.18
N GLN A 130 -25.43 19.48 -6.79
CA GLN A 130 -26.19 20.67 -7.19
C GLN A 130 -27.06 21.22 -6.05
N VAL A 131 -27.33 20.41 -5.04
CA VAL A 131 -28.09 20.82 -3.86
C VAL A 131 -27.19 21.50 -2.83
N PRO A 132 -27.61 22.59 -2.16
CA PRO A 132 -26.82 23.23 -1.12
C PRO A 132 -26.51 22.30 0.06
N LEU A 133 -25.34 22.49 0.66
CA LEU A 133 -24.94 21.77 1.87
C LEU A 133 -25.98 21.96 2.99
N GLY A 134 -26.41 20.87 3.60
CA GLY A 134 -27.38 20.85 4.69
C GLY A 134 -28.84 20.79 4.25
N ALA A 135 -29.13 20.86 2.95
CA ALA A 135 -30.50 20.61 2.46
C ALA A 135 -30.89 19.14 2.66
N ALA A 136 -32.14 18.89 3.00
CA ALA A 136 -32.62 17.54 3.33
C ALA A 136 -32.46 16.50 2.19
N THR A 137 -32.40 16.97 0.94
CA THR A 137 -32.24 16.12 -0.25
C THR A 137 -30.79 15.98 -0.73
N GLN A 138 -29.83 16.59 -0.04
CA GLN A 138 -28.43 16.55 -0.46
C GLN A 138 -27.82 15.15 -0.31
N ILE A 139 -28.17 14.44 0.76
CA ILE A 139 -27.62 13.13 1.11
C ILE A 139 -28.73 12.12 1.01
N LEU A 140 -28.59 11.17 0.10
CA LEU A 140 -29.47 10.05 -0.09
C LEU A 140 -28.73 8.78 0.33
N SER A 141 -29.43 7.80 0.90
CA SER A 141 -28.74 6.57 1.33
C SER A 141 -29.37 5.32 0.77
N VAL A 142 -28.53 4.33 0.48
CA VAL A 142 -28.92 2.94 0.29
C VAL A 142 -28.65 2.21 1.60
N LYS A 143 -29.72 1.89 2.32
CA LYS A 143 -29.66 1.26 3.66
C LYS A 143 -29.57 -0.26 3.60
N THR A 144 -30.02 -0.84 2.52
CA THR A 144 -29.99 -2.28 2.28
C THR A 144 -28.52 -2.73 2.09
N PRO A 145 -28.05 -3.78 2.79
CA PRO A 145 -26.70 -4.29 2.63
C PRO A 145 -26.40 -4.71 1.19
N GLY A 146 -25.21 -4.32 0.69
CA GLY A 146 -24.77 -4.64 -0.67
C GLY A 146 -23.65 -3.70 -1.11
N TRP A 147 -23.44 -3.63 -2.42
CA TRP A 147 -22.40 -2.75 -3.00
C TRP A 147 -22.81 -2.20 -4.37
N LEU A 148 -22.23 -1.07 -4.72
CA LEU A 148 -22.38 -0.46 -6.03
C LEU A 148 -21.63 -1.31 -7.07
N VAL A 149 -22.32 -1.71 -8.14
CA VAL A 149 -21.72 -2.43 -9.27
C VAL A 149 -21.38 -1.49 -10.42
N GLY A 150 -22.02 -0.33 -10.48
CA GLY A 150 -21.79 0.69 -11.48
C GLY A 150 -23.03 1.52 -11.76
N THR A 151 -22.95 2.27 -12.85
CA THR A 151 -24.09 3.01 -13.43
C THR A 151 -24.50 2.37 -14.74
N GLN A 152 -25.74 2.59 -15.18
CA GLN A 152 -26.14 2.22 -16.52
C GLN A 152 -25.61 3.28 -17.51
N SER A 153 -24.87 2.85 -18.53
CA SER A 153 -24.04 3.71 -19.36
C SER A 153 -24.76 4.87 -20.09
N ASN A 154 -26.09 4.85 -20.18
CA ASN A 154 -26.86 5.84 -20.94
C ASN A 154 -27.99 6.52 -20.15
N THR A 155 -28.10 6.28 -18.84
CA THR A 155 -29.20 6.82 -18.04
C THR A 155 -28.64 7.54 -16.82
N SER A 156 -28.61 8.89 -16.87
CA SER A 156 -28.30 9.71 -15.69
C SER A 156 -29.34 9.48 -14.60
N GLY A 157 -28.89 9.42 -13.34
CA GLY A 157 -29.78 9.27 -12.19
C GLY A 157 -30.17 7.83 -11.84
N GLU A 158 -29.57 6.81 -12.47
CA GLU A 158 -29.75 5.40 -12.11
C GLU A 158 -28.43 4.76 -11.68
N LEU A 159 -28.48 3.87 -10.69
CA LEU A 159 -27.34 3.07 -10.25
C LEU A 159 -27.71 1.57 -10.23
N LEU A 160 -26.68 0.76 -10.36
CA LEU A 160 -26.79 -0.70 -10.29
C LEU A 160 -26.22 -1.15 -8.95
N TYR A 161 -27.04 -1.79 -8.14
CA TYR A 161 -26.72 -2.18 -6.78
C TYR A 161 -26.90 -3.68 -6.58
N ALA A 162 -25.84 -4.34 -6.13
CA ALA A 162 -25.84 -5.77 -5.89
C ALA A 162 -26.01 -6.08 -4.40
N GLN A 163 -26.74 -7.15 -4.15
CA GLN A 163 -26.85 -7.80 -2.85
C GLN A 163 -26.27 -9.21 -2.96
N SER A 164 -25.48 -9.63 -1.98
CA SER A 164 -25.01 -11.01 -1.87
C SER A 164 -25.78 -11.73 -0.78
N GLY A 165 -26.06 -12.99 -1.04
CA GLY A 165 -26.81 -13.86 -0.13
C GLY A 165 -26.98 -15.25 -0.73
N PRO A 166 -27.79 -16.12 -0.10
CA PRO A 166 -28.18 -17.40 -0.68
C PRO A 166 -28.77 -17.27 -2.09
N GLN A 167 -29.36 -16.10 -2.37
CA GLN A 167 -29.72 -15.61 -3.69
C GLN A 167 -29.15 -14.21 -3.85
N SER A 168 -28.13 -14.07 -4.69
CA SER A 168 -27.55 -12.77 -5.02
C SER A 168 -28.30 -12.08 -6.14
N ARG A 169 -28.53 -10.79 -5.99
CA ARG A 169 -29.36 -10.00 -6.91
C ARG A 169 -28.68 -8.71 -7.29
N VAL A 170 -29.00 -8.21 -8.49
CA VAL A 170 -28.68 -6.84 -8.92
C VAL A 170 -29.97 -6.10 -9.16
N TYR A 171 -30.06 -4.90 -8.60
CA TYR A 171 -31.19 -4.01 -8.73
C TYR A 171 -30.80 -2.76 -9.51
N ARG A 172 -31.74 -2.26 -10.31
CA ARG A 172 -31.70 -0.91 -10.84
C ARG A 172 -32.36 0.00 -9.83
N ILE A 173 -31.64 0.99 -9.37
CA ILE A 173 -32.12 1.93 -8.36
C ILE A 173 -32.12 3.33 -8.96
N ARG A 174 -33.26 3.99 -8.92
CA ARG A 174 -33.40 5.40 -9.31
C ARG A 174 -33.01 6.28 -8.14
N ILE A 175 -32.06 7.20 -8.37
CA ILE A 175 -31.52 8.07 -7.34
C ILE A 175 -32.57 9.05 -6.80
N ASP A 176 -33.44 9.56 -7.68
CA ASP A 176 -34.52 10.50 -7.33
C ASP A 176 -35.61 9.89 -6.42
N LEU A 177 -35.69 8.55 -6.36
CA LEU A 177 -36.60 7.83 -5.47
C LEU A 177 -35.95 7.39 -4.15
N LEU A 178 -34.65 7.60 -3.97
CA LEU A 178 -33.98 7.35 -2.69
C LEU A 178 -34.47 8.33 -1.63
N GLN A 179 -34.59 7.83 -0.41
CA GLN A 179 -34.98 8.68 0.71
C GLN A 179 -33.81 9.51 1.21
N PRO A 180 -34.04 10.76 1.60
CA PRO A 180 -33.05 11.55 2.30
C PRO A 180 -32.56 10.83 3.55
N ASP A 181 -31.26 10.78 3.74
CA ASP A 181 -30.68 10.22 4.95
C ASP A 181 -30.68 11.30 6.04
N LYS A 182 -31.41 11.05 7.12
CA LYS A 182 -31.44 11.93 8.29
C LYS A 182 -30.40 11.43 9.28
N ALA A 183 -29.34 12.19 9.48
CA ALA A 183 -28.41 11.94 10.57
C ALA A 183 -29.01 12.38 11.92
N PRO A 184 -28.65 11.73 13.07
CA PRO A 184 -27.96 10.47 13.22
C PRO A 184 -28.91 9.27 13.10
N LEU A 185 -28.36 8.09 12.87
CA LEU A 185 -29.05 6.81 12.72
C LEU A 185 -30.32 6.70 13.57
N SER A 186 -31.47 7.13 13.05
CA SER A 186 -32.73 6.73 13.63
C SER A 186 -32.91 5.23 13.33
N LYS A 187 -33.30 4.44 14.32
CA LYS A 187 -33.60 3.00 14.23
C LYS A 187 -34.81 2.69 13.31
N SER A 188 -35.10 3.55 12.34
CA SER A 188 -36.18 3.37 11.39
C SER A 188 -35.78 2.35 10.36
N ASN A 189 -36.30 1.13 10.51
CA ASN A 189 -36.24 0.01 9.56
C ASN A 189 -37.02 0.25 8.27
N LYS A 190 -37.26 1.48 7.83
CA LYS A 190 -37.89 1.74 6.54
C LYS A 190 -36.85 1.68 5.44
N ILE A 191 -36.89 0.57 4.75
CA ILE A 191 -36.08 0.18 3.62
C ILE A 191 -36.32 1.12 2.44
N ASP A 192 -35.29 1.78 1.97
CA ASP A 192 -34.96 2.43 0.69
C ASP A 192 -36.13 2.69 -0.29
N GLY A 193 -37.24 3.33 0.15
CA GLY A 193 -38.33 3.74 -0.72
C GLY A 193 -39.03 2.60 -1.49
N GLY A 194 -38.85 1.35 -1.07
CA GLY A 194 -39.45 0.20 -1.74
C GLY A 194 -38.80 -0.19 -3.07
N GLN A 195 -37.56 0.25 -3.33
CA GLN A 195 -36.89 0.00 -4.62
C GLN A 195 -36.29 -1.41 -4.78
N PHE A 196 -36.13 -2.15 -3.68
CA PHE A 196 -35.65 -3.54 -3.71
C PHE A 196 -36.81 -4.52 -3.92
N VAL A 197 -37.54 -4.32 -5.01
CA VAL A 197 -38.71 -5.13 -5.44
C VAL A 197 -38.43 -5.83 -6.76
N ALA A 198 -39.20 -6.87 -7.06
CA ALA A 198 -39.00 -7.69 -8.26
C ALA A 198 -39.02 -6.88 -9.57
N SER A 199 -39.78 -5.80 -9.66
CA SER A 199 -39.85 -4.95 -10.86
C SER A 199 -38.53 -4.19 -11.14
N ASN A 200 -37.73 -3.97 -10.12
CA ASN A 200 -36.41 -3.30 -10.23
C ASN A 200 -35.25 -4.30 -10.26
N GLN A 201 -35.54 -5.57 -10.06
CA GLN A 201 -34.55 -6.63 -10.11
C GLN A 201 -34.16 -6.91 -11.57
N LEU A 202 -32.88 -6.75 -11.89
CA LEU A 202 -32.36 -7.04 -13.21
C LEU A 202 -31.95 -8.49 -13.34
N ILE A 203 -31.25 -9.00 -12.33
CA ILE A 203 -30.63 -10.32 -12.35
C ILE A 203 -30.73 -10.93 -10.96
N GLN A 204 -30.91 -12.25 -10.92
CA GLN A 204 -30.78 -13.07 -9.72
C GLN A 204 -29.98 -14.31 -10.04
N VAL A 205 -29.07 -14.69 -9.13
CA VAL A 205 -28.32 -15.95 -9.18
C VAL A 205 -28.42 -16.65 -7.83
N ASP A 206 -28.46 -17.95 -7.84
CA ASP A 206 -28.39 -18.76 -6.62
C ASP A 206 -26.95 -18.76 -6.10
N GLY A 207 -26.79 -18.54 -4.80
CA GLY A 207 -25.49 -18.46 -4.14
C GLY A 207 -24.93 -17.05 -3.99
N TYR A 208 -23.73 -16.97 -3.39
CA TYR A 208 -23.11 -15.71 -2.98
C TYR A 208 -22.22 -15.15 -4.10
N ALA A 209 -22.71 -14.13 -4.82
CA ALA A 209 -21.92 -13.46 -5.84
C ALA A 209 -20.71 -12.74 -5.23
N THR A 210 -19.56 -12.91 -5.86
CA THR A 210 -18.31 -12.23 -5.51
C THR A 210 -17.91 -11.19 -6.55
N ARG A 211 -18.29 -11.39 -7.82
CA ARG A 211 -17.96 -10.46 -8.90
C ARG A 211 -18.99 -10.54 -10.01
N TRP A 212 -19.50 -9.39 -10.43
CA TRP A 212 -20.34 -9.21 -11.59
C TRP A 212 -19.48 -8.66 -12.74
N LEU A 213 -19.48 -9.34 -13.89
CA LEU A 213 -18.70 -8.95 -15.06
C LEU A 213 -19.61 -8.27 -16.08
N ARG A 214 -19.21 -7.08 -16.54
CA ARG A 214 -19.98 -6.24 -17.46
C ARG A 214 -19.22 -6.10 -18.78
N ASN A 215 -19.95 -6.06 -19.89
CA ASN A 215 -19.39 -5.77 -21.20
C ASN A 215 -19.15 -4.25 -21.38
N ASN A 216 -18.58 -3.87 -22.52
CA ASN A 216 -18.24 -2.48 -22.85
C ASN A 216 -19.49 -1.56 -22.97
N GLN A 217 -20.68 -2.16 -23.14
CA GLN A 217 -21.96 -1.45 -23.15
C GLN A 217 -22.53 -1.28 -21.73
N GLY A 218 -21.83 -1.82 -20.73
CA GLY A 218 -22.24 -1.79 -19.33
C GLY A 218 -23.27 -2.83 -18.95
N GLU A 219 -23.54 -3.81 -19.81
CA GLU A 219 -24.48 -4.90 -19.55
C GLU A 219 -23.81 -6.05 -18.81
N PHE A 220 -24.52 -6.71 -17.92
CA PHE A 220 -24.04 -7.88 -17.20
C PHE A 220 -23.96 -9.08 -18.14
N SER A 221 -22.79 -9.65 -18.30
CA SER A 221 -22.55 -10.80 -19.17
C SER A 221 -22.16 -12.06 -18.41
N ALA A 222 -21.58 -11.93 -17.23
CA ALA A 222 -21.24 -13.07 -16.41
C ALA A 222 -21.19 -12.71 -14.92
N VAL A 223 -21.21 -13.73 -14.08
CA VAL A 223 -21.09 -13.61 -12.62
C VAL A 223 -20.21 -14.73 -12.08
N LEU A 224 -19.36 -14.37 -11.12
CA LEU A 224 -18.59 -15.30 -10.32
C LEU A 224 -19.23 -15.38 -8.93
N HIS A 225 -19.70 -16.57 -8.54
CA HIS A 225 -20.46 -16.75 -7.30
C HIS A 225 -20.21 -18.11 -6.64
N PHE A 226 -20.33 -18.15 -5.32
CA PHE A 226 -20.29 -19.41 -4.58
C PHE A 226 -21.68 -20.07 -4.67
N THR A 227 -21.75 -21.21 -5.33
CA THR A 227 -22.96 -22.06 -5.41
C THR A 227 -23.06 -23.01 -4.22
N GLN A 228 -21.92 -23.35 -3.63
CA GLN A 228 -21.77 -24.10 -2.38
C GLN A 228 -20.64 -23.47 -1.55
N ARG A 229 -20.46 -23.92 -0.30
CA ARG A 229 -19.48 -23.33 0.63
C ARG A 229 -18.05 -23.29 0.05
N ASP A 230 -17.70 -24.26 -0.75
CA ASP A 230 -16.36 -24.50 -1.32
C ASP A 230 -16.33 -24.49 -2.85
N THR A 231 -17.45 -24.27 -3.50
CA THR A 231 -17.57 -24.29 -4.96
C THR A 231 -17.84 -22.90 -5.51
N LEU A 232 -16.82 -22.33 -6.14
CA LEU A 232 -16.92 -21.07 -6.90
C LEU A 232 -17.35 -21.40 -8.33
N THR A 233 -18.40 -20.75 -8.84
CA THR A 233 -18.94 -20.98 -10.17
C THR A 233 -18.90 -19.70 -11.00
N LEU A 234 -18.44 -19.81 -12.24
CA LEU A 234 -18.61 -18.81 -13.28
C LEU A 234 -19.90 -19.14 -14.06
N SER A 235 -20.82 -18.22 -14.08
CA SER A 235 -22.07 -18.36 -14.83
C SER A 235 -22.23 -17.24 -15.86
N GLN A 236 -22.70 -17.60 -17.04
CA GLN A 236 -23.11 -16.65 -18.08
C GLN A 236 -24.50 -16.14 -17.79
N LEU A 237 -24.69 -14.86 -18.01
CA LEU A 237 -25.96 -14.17 -17.90
C LEU A 237 -26.50 -13.91 -19.30
N GLN A 238 -27.73 -14.34 -19.55
CA GLN A 238 -28.42 -14.14 -20.83
C GLN A 238 -29.37 -12.95 -20.76
N PRO A 239 -29.74 -12.32 -21.88
CA PRO A 239 -30.64 -11.17 -21.90
C PRO A 239 -32.02 -11.42 -21.29
N ASP A 240 -32.48 -12.67 -21.29
CA ASP A 240 -33.75 -13.13 -20.68
C ASP A 240 -33.62 -13.39 -19.17
N ALA A 241 -32.56 -12.93 -18.54
CA ALA A 241 -32.19 -13.17 -17.14
C ALA A 241 -31.91 -14.64 -16.79
N LYS A 242 -31.78 -15.51 -17.76
CA LYS A 242 -31.39 -16.90 -17.56
C LYS A 242 -29.91 -16.98 -17.19
N VAL A 243 -29.60 -17.81 -16.20
CA VAL A 243 -28.27 -18.02 -15.68
C VAL A 243 -27.82 -19.44 -16.05
N THR A 244 -26.68 -19.53 -16.76
CA THR A 244 -26.15 -20.82 -17.18
C THR A 244 -24.74 -20.98 -16.64
N ALA A 245 -24.50 -21.99 -15.81
CA ALA A 245 -23.16 -22.29 -15.32
C ALA A 245 -22.24 -22.65 -16.50
N ILE A 246 -21.09 -22.00 -16.54
CA ILE A 246 -20.06 -22.24 -17.56
C ILE A 246 -18.97 -23.15 -16.98
N PHE A 247 -18.52 -22.86 -15.75
CA PHE A 247 -17.43 -23.57 -15.13
C PHE A 247 -17.47 -23.45 -13.60
N SER A 248 -16.93 -24.45 -12.88
CA SER A 248 -16.86 -24.44 -11.42
C SER A 248 -15.50 -24.89 -10.91
N TRP A 249 -15.07 -24.27 -9.81
CA TRP A 249 -13.85 -24.61 -9.07
C TRP A 249 -14.22 -25.12 -7.67
N ASN A 250 -13.63 -26.23 -7.27
CA ASN A 250 -13.59 -26.61 -5.85
C ASN A 250 -12.32 -26.00 -5.21
N LEU A 251 -12.50 -25.11 -4.23
CA LEU A 251 -11.38 -24.36 -3.63
C LEU A 251 -10.61 -25.16 -2.57
N TYR A 252 -11.21 -26.24 -2.01
CA TYR A 252 -10.61 -27.03 -0.95
C TYR A 252 -10.12 -28.41 -1.39
N LYS A 253 -10.50 -28.84 -2.57
CA LYS A 253 -9.99 -30.06 -3.19
C LYS A 253 -9.36 -29.69 -4.52
N PRO A 254 -8.08 -29.24 -4.54
CA PRO A 254 -7.38 -29.16 -5.81
C PRO A 254 -7.37 -30.58 -6.38
N GLU A 255 -7.97 -30.76 -7.54
CA GLU A 255 -7.84 -32.03 -8.26
C GLU A 255 -6.35 -32.27 -8.44
N LYS A 256 -5.87 -33.42 -7.92
CA LYS A 256 -4.53 -33.92 -8.24
C LYS A 256 -4.56 -34.32 -9.71
N THR A 257 -4.28 -33.37 -10.57
CA THR A 257 -4.14 -33.65 -12.00
C THR A 257 -2.78 -34.30 -12.21
N ASP A 258 -2.80 -35.52 -12.73
CA ASP A 258 -1.61 -36.10 -13.35
C ASP A 258 -1.09 -35.12 -14.41
N ARG A 259 0.20 -34.78 -14.33
CA ARG A 259 0.86 -33.78 -15.20
C ARG A 259 0.71 -34.06 -16.72
N GLN A 260 0.14 -35.19 -17.11
CA GLN A 260 -0.08 -35.56 -18.51
C GLN A 260 -1.31 -34.90 -19.17
N ASP A 261 -2.30 -34.43 -18.37
CA ASP A 261 -3.49 -33.71 -18.88
C ASP A 261 -3.43 -32.19 -18.64
N ALA A 262 -2.27 -31.63 -18.40
CA ALA A 262 -2.08 -30.19 -18.09
C ALA A 262 -2.64 -29.25 -19.18
N ALA A 263 -2.75 -29.71 -20.43
CA ALA A 263 -3.27 -28.92 -21.54
C ALA A 263 -4.81 -28.72 -21.50
N GLN A 264 -5.55 -29.51 -20.71
CA GLN A 264 -7.02 -29.41 -20.62
C GLN A 264 -7.50 -28.90 -19.25
N ASN A 265 -6.62 -28.67 -18.28
CA ASN A 265 -7.01 -28.26 -16.94
C ASN A 265 -7.32 -26.77 -16.85
N LEU A 266 -8.57 -26.40 -17.12
CA LEU A 266 -9.07 -25.03 -17.00
C LEU A 266 -9.27 -24.57 -15.55
N THR A 267 -9.17 -25.47 -14.56
CA THR A 267 -9.30 -25.12 -13.13
C THR A 267 -8.18 -24.21 -12.63
N ARG A 268 -7.04 -24.17 -13.33
CA ARG A 268 -5.94 -23.27 -13.03
C ARG A 268 -6.22 -21.80 -13.36
N PHE A 269 -7.17 -21.53 -14.23
CA PHE A 269 -7.47 -20.15 -14.67
C PHE A 269 -8.60 -19.53 -13.85
N LEU A 270 -8.39 -18.30 -13.33
CA LEU A 270 -9.41 -17.54 -12.62
C LEU A 270 -9.74 -16.26 -13.38
N PRO A 271 -11.03 -16.02 -13.73
CA PRO A 271 -11.41 -14.85 -14.52
C PRO A 271 -11.21 -13.54 -13.77
N LEU A 272 -10.58 -12.57 -14.43
CA LEU A 272 -10.45 -11.19 -13.98
C LEU A 272 -11.43 -10.26 -14.66
N ALA A 273 -11.58 -10.40 -15.98
CA ALA A 273 -12.39 -9.52 -16.81
C ALA A 273 -12.97 -10.30 -18.01
N LEU A 274 -13.95 -9.71 -18.68
CA LEU A 274 -14.45 -10.23 -19.96
C LEU A 274 -13.38 -10.08 -21.04
N GLY A 275 -13.33 -11.06 -21.93
CA GLY A 275 -12.55 -11.01 -23.16
C GLY A 275 -13.27 -10.24 -24.28
N PRO A 276 -12.60 -10.11 -25.44
CA PRO A 276 -13.13 -9.35 -26.56
C PRO A 276 -14.35 -10.00 -27.24
N ASN A 277 -14.49 -11.32 -27.14
CA ASN A 277 -15.60 -12.07 -27.72
C ASN A 277 -16.50 -12.67 -26.64
N THR A 278 -17.74 -12.93 -26.98
CA THR A 278 -18.70 -13.60 -26.07
C THR A 278 -18.18 -14.96 -25.62
N GLY A 279 -18.18 -15.18 -24.31
CA GLY A 279 -17.71 -16.43 -23.70
C GLY A 279 -16.21 -16.50 -23.45
N GLU A 280 -15.45 -15.47 -23.83
CA GLU A 280 -14.02 -15.35 -23.51
C GLU A 280 -13.82 -14.50 -22.26
N PHE A 281 -12.77 -14.87 -21.49
CA PHE A 281 -12.41 -14.19 -20.25
C PHE A 281 -10.89 -14.00 -20.18
N TYR A 282 -10.46 -12.83 -19.75
CA TYR A 282 -9.07 -12.60 -19.35
C TYR A 282 -8.85 -13.24 -17.98
N CYS A 283 -7.87 -14.13 -17.88
CA CYS A 283 -7.60 -14.93 -16.70
C CYS A 283 -6.11 -14.89 -16.34
N LEU A 284 -5.83 -14.94 -15.04
CA LEU A 284 -4.49 -15.30 -14.54
C LEU A 284 -4.47 -16.79 -14.20
N ASP A 285 -3.29 -17.37 -14.30
CA ASP A 285 -3.02 -18.73 -13.86
C ASP A 285 -2.79 -18.72 -12.34
N ARG A 286 -3.67 -19.36 -11.57
CA ARG A 286 -3.55 -19.43 -10.11
C ARG A 286 -2.50 -20.43 -9.63
N ASP A 287 -2.10 -21.35 -10.49
CA ASP A 287 -1.07 -22.36 -10.19
C ASP A 287 0.34 -21.78 -10.46
N GLU A 288 0.43 -20.66 -11.21
CA GLU A 288 1.62 -19.85 -11.26
C GLU A 288 1.75 -19.01 -9.98
N ALA A 289 2.72 -19.34 -9.15
CA ALA A 289 2.95 -18.60 -7.90
C ALA A 289 3.17 -17.09 -8.09
N GLU A 290 3.60 -16.68 -9.28
CA GLU A 290 3.92 -15.30 -9.63
C GLU A 290 2.93 -14.64 -10.60
N SER A 291 1.91 -15.35 -11.09
CA SER A 291 0.90 -14.80 -12.02
C SER A 291 1.50 -13.94 -13.15
N LYS A 292 2.48 -14.49 -13.87
CA LYS A 292 3.21 -13.77 -14.93
C LYS A 292 2.50 -13.75 -16.26
N SER A 293 1.55 -14.65 -16.44
CA SER A 293 0.93 -14.90 -17.74
C SER A 293 -0.54 -14.53 -17.70
N LEU A 294 -0.97 -13.74 -18.69
CA LEU A 294 -2.36 -13.41 -18.95
C LEU A 294 -2.90 -14.28 -20.06
N TYR A 295 -3.95 -14.99 -19.80
CA TYR A 295 -4.60 -15.88 -20.76
C TYR A 295 -5.97 -15.35 -21.17
N LEU A 296 -6.37 -15.65 -22.39
CA LEU A 296 -7.74 -15.57 -22.83
C LEU A 296 -8.32 -16.98 -22.83
N VAL A 297 -9.34 -17.21 -22.03
CA VAL A 297 -9.92 -18.53 -21.77
C VAL A 297 -11.37 -18.54 -22.23
N ASN A 298 -11.75 -19.56 -23.00
CA ASN A 298 -13.14 -19.90 -23.30
C ASN A 298 -13.48 -21.21 -22.61
N TYR A 299 -14.18 -21.13 -21.49
CA TYR A 299 -14.51 -22.31 -20.67
C TYR A 299 -15.50 -23.25 -21.36
N ALA A 300 -16.43 -22.71 -22.15
CA ALA A 300 -17.44 -23.53 -22.86
C ALA A 300 -16.79 -24.32 -24.01
N ALA A 301 -15.91 -23.67 -24.76
CA ALA A 301 -15.16 -24.30 -25.85
C ALA A 301 -13.95 -25.11 -25.34
N LYS A 302 -13.63 -25.04 -24.04
CA LYS A 302 -12.45 -25.67 -23.41
C LYS A 302 -11.14 -25.28 -24.08
N THR A 303 -11.01 -24.02 -24.48
CA THR A 303 -9.80 -23.50 -25.13
C THR A 303 -9.23 -22.34 -24.33
N TYR A 304 -7.91 -22.19 -24.43
CA TYR A 304 -7.22 -21.01 -23.92
C TYR A 304 -6.03 -20.66 -24.81
N ARG A 305 -5.63 -19.40 -24.77
CA ARG A 305 -4.41 -18.91 -25.42
C ARG A 305 -3.73 -17.88 -24.54
N LEU A 306 -2.41 -17.86 -24.61
CA LEU A 306 -1.61 -16.82 -24.00
C LEU A 306 -1.88 -15.48 -24.72
N VAL A 307 -2.15 -14.44 -23.96
CA VAL A 307 -2.34 -13.06 -24.46
C VAL A 307 -1.08 -12.25 -24.23
N TYR A 308 -0.52 -12.40 -23.04
CA TYR A 308 0.63 -11.64 -22.61
C TYR A 308 1.43 -12.40 -21.56
N GLU A 309 2.74 -12.29 -21.61
CA GLU A 309 3.66 -12.83 -20.60
C GLU A 309 4.67 -11.74 -20.25
N THR A 310 4.90 -11.53 -18.95
CA THR A 310 5.86 -10.55 -18.47
C THR A 310 7.10 -11.21 -17.90
N ASN A 311 8.24 -10.53 -17.99
CA ASN A 311 9.45 -10.87 -17.23
C ASN A 311 9.45 -10.29 -15.82
N ALA A 312 8.46 -9.46 -15.48
CA ALA A 312 8.28 -8.90 -14.14
C ALA A 312 7.93 -9.98 -13.11
N PHE A 313 7.87 -9.60 -11.82
CA PHE A 313 7.53 -10.52 -10.73
C PHE A 313 6.10 -11.08 -10.90
N LYS A 314 5.12 -10.20 -11.18
CA LYS A 314 3.74 -10.63 -11.42
C LYS A 314 2.92 -9.54 -12.12
N ILE A 315 1.83 -9.96 -12.75
CA ILE A 315 0.74 -9.09 -13.18
C ILE A 315 -0.12 -8.75 -11.94
N VAL A 316 -0.38 -7.47 -11.69
CA VAL A 316 -1.17 -7.01 -10.55
C VAL A 316 -2.54 -6.50 -10.95
N ASP A 317 -2.68 -5.93 -12.16
CA ASP A 317 -3.96 -5.43 -12.68
C ASP A 317 -3.96 -5.33 -14.21
N LEU A 318 -5.14 -5.11 -14.79
CA LEU A 318 -5.38 -4.93 -16.23
C LEU A 318 -5.80 -3.49 -16.49
N THR A 319 -5.30 -2.91 -17.58
CA THR A 319 -5.67 -1.56 -17.99
C THR A 319 -6.46 -1.60 -19.28
N PHE A 320 -7.66 -1.02 -19.24
CA PHE A 320 -8.57 -0.96 -20.39
C PHE A 320 -8.72 0.49 -20.87
N SER A 321 -8.90 0.64 -22.18
CA SER A 321 -9.38 1.89 -22.77
C SER A 321 -10.85 2.13 -22.42
N PRO A 322 -11.37 3.36 -22.53
CA PRO A 322 -12.77 3.65 -22.22
C PRO A 322 -13.79 2.87 -23.07
N ASP A 323 -13.41 2.46 -24.27
CA ASP A 323 -14.21 1.57 -25.12
C ASP A 323 -14.05 0.08 -24.76
N GLY A 324 -13.34 -0.22 -23.65
CA GLY A 324 -13.20 -1.54 -23.06
C GLY A 324 -12.19 -2.47 -23.73
N LYS A 325 -11.33 -1.95 -24.60
CA LYS A 325 -10.23 -2.72 -25.17
C LYS A 325 -9.08 -2.82 -24.16
N LEU A 326 -8.54 -4.02 -23.96
CA LEU A 326 -7.35 -4.21 -23.15
C LEU A 326 -6.14 -3.55 -23.82
N ILE A 327 -5.54 -2.55 -23.18
CA ILE A 327 -4.42 -1.76 -23.71
C ILE A 327 -3.10 -2.07 -23.01
N GLY A 328 -3.14 -2.63 -21.80
CA GLY A 328 -1.93 -2.99 -21.08
C GLY A 328 -2.19 -3.77 -19.81
N VAL A 329 -1.12 -4.19 -19.20
CA VAL A 329 -1.09 -4.83 -17.87
C VAL A 329 -0.28 -3.98 -16.92
N GLN A 330 -0.71 -3.93 -15.66
CA GLN A 330 0.11 -3.39 -14.60
C GLN A 330 0.90 -4.54 -13.98
N THR A 331 2.20 -4.40 -13.94
CA THR A 331 3.11 -5.44 -13.43
C THR A 331 3.89 -4.93 -12.23
N LEU A 332 4.24 -5.83 -11.32
CA LEU A 332 5.21 -5.56 -10.26
C LEU A 332 6.59 -6.00 -10.76
N ASN A 333 7.43 -5.03 -11.10
CA ASN A 333 8.76 -5.25 -11.63
C ASN A 333 9.82 -4.54 -10.76
N ASN A 334 10.73 -5.30 -10.18
CA ASN A 334 11.77 -4.80 -9.28
C ASN A 334 11.19 -3.80 -8.25
N GLU A 335 10.18 -4.25 -7.48
CA GLU A 335 9.46 -3.50 -6.43
C GLU A 335 8.66 -2.27 -6.95
N ARG A 336 8.54 -2.12 -8.28
CA ARG A 336 7.81 -1.03 -8.93
C ARG A 336 6.55 -1.52 -9.63
N ILE A 337 5.49 -0.74 -9.57
CA ILE A 337 4.32 -0.95 -10.43
C ILE A 337 4.60 -0.26 -11.76
N VAL A 338 4.62 -1.04 -12.84
CA VAL A 338 4.90 -0.60 -14.19
C VAL A 338 3.72 -0.95 -15.08
N MET A 339 3.33 -0.04 -15.96
CA MET A 339 2.34 -0.29 -17.01
C MET A 339 3.07 -0.81 -18.26
N GLU A 340 2.84 -2.07 -18.61
CA GLU A 340 3.37 -2.72 -19.81
C GLU A 340 2.28 -2.75 -20.90
N PRO A 341 2.48 -2.09 -22.06
CA PRO A 341 1.48 -2.06 -23.14
C PRO A 341 1.37 -3.41 -23.83
N ILE A 342 0.14 -3.87 -24.15
CA ILE A 342 -0.09 -5.11 -24.91
C ILE A 342 0.02 -4.90 -26.41
N SER A 343 -0.38 -3.74 -26.91
CA SER A 343 -0.29 -3.38 -28.33
C SER A 343 0.37 -2.02 -28.46
N GLY A 344 1.49 -1.93 -29.15
CA GLY A 344 2.29 -0.79 -29.61
C GLY A 344 1.84 0.68 -29.46
N GLU A 345 0.78 0.95 -28.71
CA GLU A 345 0.40 2.30 -28.31
C GLU A 345 1.36 2.76 -27.22
N ALA A 346 2.15 3.77 -27.55
CA ALA A 346 3.07 4.41 -26.61
C ALA A 346 2.30 4.90 -25.40
N SER A 347 2.45 4.22 -24.26
CA SER A 347 2.16 4.83 -22.96
C SER A 347 3.04 6.06 -22.84
N SER A 348 2.51 7.14 -22.27
CA SER A 348 3.35 8.28 -21.90
C SER A 348 4.55 7.76 -21.10
N PRO A 349 5.79 8.15 -21.44
CA PRO A 349 6.96 7.62 -20.75
C PRO A 349 6.79 7.83 -19.26
N GLN A 350 6.87 6.74 -18.51
CA GLN A 350 6.97 6.79 -17.06
C GLN A 350 8.27 7.55 -16.74
N GLN A 351 8.23 8.52 -15.85
CA GLN A 351 9.47 9.11 -15.35
C GLN A 351 10.31 7.98 -14.74
N ASP A 352 11.57 7.90 -15.12
CA ASP A 352 12.45 6.73 -14.94
C ASP A 352 12.55 6.20 -13.50
N ASN A 353 12.08 6.91 -12.47
CA ASN A 353 12.26 6.54 -11.06
C ASN A 353 11.03 6.76 -10.16
N GLY A 354 9.82 6.96 -10.67
CA GLY A 354 8.62 7.25 -9.88
C GLY A 354 7.45 6.29 -10.11
N LEU A 355 6.52 6.26 -9.16
CA LEU A 355 5.19 5.69 -9.34
C LEU A 355 4.33 6.67 -10.16
N ARG A 356 3.64 6.18 -11.17
CA ARG A 356 2.64 6.93 -11.93
C ARG A 356 1.39 6.08 -12.12
N LEU A 357 0.28 6.54 -11.58
CA LEU A 357 -1.01 5.86 -11.66
C LEU A 357 -2.04 6.78 -12.30
N THR A 358 -2.76 6.29 -13.31
CA THR A 358 -3.99 6.94 -13.77
C THR A 358 -5.11 6.57 -12.80
N LEU A 359 -5.61 7.55 -12.06
CA LEU A 359 -6.67 7.36 -11.08
C LEU A 359 -8.04 7.41 -11.73
N ASP A 360 -8.22 8.30 -12.72
CA ASP A 360 -9.50 8.52 -13.37
C ASP A 360 -9.32 9.19 -14.75
N ALA A 361 -10.38 9.18 -15.55
CA ALA A 361 -10.39 9.81 -16.87
C ALA A 361 -11.73 10.51 -17.15
N SER A 362 -11.71 11.60 -17.94
CA SER A 362 -12.92 12.17 -18.49
C SER A 362 -13.63 11.20 -19.45
N ALA A 363 -14.95 11.31 -19.60
CA ALA A 363 -15.75 10.43 -20.45
C ALA A 363 -15.28 10.39 -21.92
N ASP A 364 -14.72 11.50 -22.42
CA ASP A 364 -14.12 11.61 -23.76
C ASP A 364 -12.64 11.17 -23.80
N SER A 365 -12.08 10.73 -22.67
CA SER A 365 -10.68 10.30 -22.50
C SER A 365 -9.61 11.34 -22.85
N ARG A 366 -10.00 12.61 -22.97
CA ARG A 366 -9.06 13.71 -23.28
C ARG A 366 -8.29 14.18 -22.06
N GLN A 367 -8.85 14.00 -20.87
CA GLN A 367 -8.21 14.37 -19.62
C GLN A 367 -8.04 13.16 -18.72
N LEU A 368 -6.88 13.06 -18.09
CA LEU A 368 -6.54 12.03 -17.14
C LEU A 368 -6.20 12.67 -15.79
N LEU A 369 -6.73 12.12 -14.73
CA LEU A 369 -6.29 12.40 -13.37
C LEU A 369 -5.17 11.41 -13.03
N ILE A 370 -3.99 11.95 -12.75
CA ILE A 370 -2.79 11.16 -12.52
C ILE A 370 -2.27 11.41 -11.11
N TYR A 371 -1.85 10.35 -10.44
CA TYR A 371 -1.05 10.39 -9.22
C TYR A 371 0.39 10.04 -9.55
N GLU A 372 1.33 10.88 -9.11
CA GLU A 372 2.76 10.64 -9.22
C GLU A 372 3.44 10.73 -7.85
N GLU A 373 4.41 9.85 -7.62
CA GLU A 373 5.21 9.78 -6.39
C GLU A 373 6.61 9.31 -6.73
N ALA A 374 7.63 9.85 -6.04
CA ALA A 374 9.02 9.40 -6.14
C ALA A 374 9.64 9.34 -4.73
N HIS A 375 10.82 8.76 -4.59
CA HIS A 375 11.46 8.59 -3.28
C HIS A 375 11.55 9.90 -2.46
N ASN A 376 11.77 11.04 -3.12
CA ASN A 376 11.84 12.38 -2.51
C ASN A 376 10.66 13.29 -2.85
N GLN A 377 9.60 12.73 -3.43
CA GLN A 377 8.36 13.45 -3.74
C GLN A 377 7.17 12.69 -3.17
N PRO A 378 6.53 13.20 -2.12
CA PRO A 378 5.57 12.46 -1.31
C PRO A 378 4.14 12.48 -1.88
N GLY A 379 3.99 12.36 -3.19
CA GLY A 379 2.73 12.24 -3.89
C GLY A 379 2.11 13.58 -4.32
N GLN A 380 1.79 13.65 -5.62
CA GLN A 380 1.11 14.77 -6.24
C GLN A 380 0.01 14.30 -7.20
N PHE A 381 -0.99 15.16 -7.40
CA PHE A 381 -2.10 14.92 -8.31
C PHE A 381 -1.98 15.87 -9.50
N LEU A 382 -1.99 15.31 -10.70
CA LEU A 382 -1.84 16.04 -11.96
C LEU A 382 -3.08 15.83 -12.82
N LEU A 383 -3.48 16.90 -13.52
CA LEU A 383 -4.39 16.81 -14.64
C LEU A 383 -3.57 16.79 -15.93
N GLU A 384 -3.64 15.72 -16.69
CA GLU A 384 -3.02 15.61 -17.99
C GLU A 384 -4.07 15.73 -19.10
N THR A 385 -3.85 16.62 -20.06
CA THR A 385 -4.67 16.72 -21.28
C THR A 385 -3.91 16.11 -22.44
N LYS A 386 -4.57 15.28 -23.27
CA LYS A 386 -3.90 14.45 -24.28
C LYS A 386 -3.53 15.17 -25.58
N ALA A 387 -4.26 16.21 -25.99
CA ALA A 387 -4.02 16.89 -27.26
C ALA A 387 -4.25 18.40 -27.19
N PRO A 388 -3.23 19.25 -27.11
CA PRO A 388 -1.82 18.88 -26.90
C PRO A 388 -1.57 18.29 -25.52
N ILE A 389 -0.49 17.52 -25.35
CA ILE A 389 -0.15 16.99 -24.02
C ILE A 389 0.25 18.17 -23.12
N THR A 390 -0.56 18.42 -22.11
CA THR A 390 -0.25 19.39 -21.06
C THR A 390 -0.47 18.77 -19.70
N ARG A 391 0.35 19.17 -18.72
CA ARG A 391 0.26 18.69 -17.34
C ARG A 391 0.10 19.89 -16.40
N LYS A 392 -0.89 19.81 -15.53
CA LYS A 392 -1.16 20.84 -14.52
C LYS A 392 -1.19 20.17 -13.15
N LEU A 393 -0.36 20.64 -12.23
CA LEU A 393 -0.45 20.27 -10.81
C LEU A 393 -1.79 20.76 -10.25
N ILE A 394 -2.58 19.86 -9.68
CA ILE A 394 -3.88 20.18 -9.10
C ILE A 394 -3.94 19.92 -7.59
N GLY A 395 -2.97 19.21 -7.03
CA GLY A 395 -2.88 19.00 -5.59
C GLY A 395 -1.64 18.23 -5.19
N GLU A 396 -1.28 18.33 -3.93
CA GLU A 396 -0.17 17.61 -3.30
C GLU A 396 -0.66 16.91 -2.04
N LYS A 397 -0.18 15.71 -1.81
CA LYS A 397 -0.53 14.92 -0.64
C LYS A 397 0.00 15.55 0.65
N TYR A 398 1.25 16.05 0.60
CA TYR A 398 1.95 16.70 1.71
C TYR A 398 2.56 18.03 1.26
N PRO A 399 1.76 19.09 1.00
CA PRO A 399 2.28 20.33 0.43
C PRO A 399 3.31 21.03 1.31
N TRP A 400 3.29 20.81 2.62
CA TRP A 400 4.29 21.35 3.54
C TRP A 400 5.67 20.70 3.43
N LEU A 401 5.79 19.53 2.73
CA LEU A 401 7.05 18.88 2.40
C LEU A 401 7.54 19.22 0.99
N SER A 402 6.71 19.86 0.17
CA SER A 402 7.05 20.25 -1.20
C SER A 402 8.34 21.07 -1.25
N GLY A 403 9.28 20.64 -2.09
CA GLY A 403 10.58 21.28 -2.24
C GLY A 403 11.53 21.20 -1.04
N LYS A 404 11.15 20.51 0.04
CA LYS A 404 11.99 20.36 1.24
C LYS A 404 12.77 19.05 1.31
N LEU A 405 12.38 18.07 0.50
CA LEU A 405 13.03 16.77 0.45
C LEU A 405 14.12 16.78 -0.61
N SER A 406 15.34 16.62 -0.19
CA SER A 406 16.52 16.57 -1.06
C SER A 406 17.34 15.35 -0.72
N SER A 407 17.15 14.28 -1.47
CA SER A 407 17.88 13.02 -1.30
C SER A 407 18.20 12.42 -2.66
N GLN A 408 19.27 11.64 -2.70
CA GLN A 408 19.58 10.74 -3.80
C GLN A 408 19.24 9.32 -3.37
N GLN A 409 18.59 8.54 -4.24
CA GLN A 409 18.39 7.11 -4.02
C GLN A 409 19.25 6.30 -4.98
N ILE A 410 19.93 5.31 -4.43
CA ILE A 410 20.74 4.33 -5.15
C ILE A 410 20.06 2.97 -4.97
N GLU A 411 19.75 2.32 -6.09
CA GLU A 411 19.23 0.96 -6.14
C GLU A 411 20.37 0.04 -6.57
N ALA A 412 20.66 -0.96 -5.75
CA ALA A 412 21.75 -1.87 -6.03
C ALA A 412 21.44 -3.29 -5.54
N VAL A 413 22.34 -4.23 -5.85
CA VAL A 413 22.23 -5.62 -5.41
C VAL A 413 23.58 -6.09 -4.91
N VAL A 414 23.55 -6.99 -3.91
CA VAL A 414 24.70 -7.79 -3.50
C VAL A 414 24.43 -9.27 -3.71
N ASN A 415 25.45 -10.04 -3.98
CA ASN A 415 25.33 -11.49 -4.09
C ASN A 415 25.65 -12.13 -2.73
N VAL A 416 24.70 -12.92 -2.21
CA VAL A 416 24.88 -13.69 -0.98
C VAL A 416 24.58 -15.16 -1.28
N GLU A 417 25.61 -16.00 -1.33
CA GLU A 417 25.50 -17.43 -1.63
C GLU A 417 24.74 -17.72 -2.95
N GLY A 418 25.01 -16.91 -4.00
CA GLY A 418 24.39 -17.07 -5.31
C GLY A 418 23.03 -16.38 -5.47
N LEU A 419 22.45 -15.84 -4.38
CA LEU A 419 21.19 -15.10 -4.41
C LEU A 419 21.45 -13.59 -4.53
N GLN A 420 20.72 -12.94 -5.46
CA GLN A 420 20.77 -11.49 -5.64
C GLN A 420 19.89 -10.82 -4.58
N ILE A 421 20.50 -10.07 -3.66
CA ILE A 421 19.83 -9.34 -2.59
C ILE A 421 19.75 -7.87 -2.95
N PRO A 422 18.56 -7.34 -3.29
CA PRO A 422 18.38 -5.92 -3.61
C PRO A 422 18.39 -5.05 -2.36
N TYR A 423 18.91 -3.83 -2.51
CA TYR A 423 18.85 -2.81 -1.47
C TYR A 423 18.64 -1.41 -2.05
N LEU A 424 18.07 -0.54 -1.22
CA LEU A 424 17.87 0.88 -1.47
C LEU A 424 18.73 1.66 -0.50
N LEU A 425 19.58 2.55 -1.01
CA LEU A 425 20.39 3.45 -0.22
C LEU A 425 19.99 4.89 -0.51
N ASN A 426 19.41 5.56 0.48
CA ASN A 426 19.05 6.97 0.39
C ASN A 426 20.13 7.82 1.05
N LEU A 427 20.66 8.80 0.31
CA LEU A 427 21.74 9.69 0.72
C LEU A 427 21.22 11.11 0.91
N PRO A 428 21.59 11.83 1.98
CA PRO A 428 21.32 13.25 2.11
C PRO A 428 22.18 14.04 1.11
N SER A 429 21.58 14.99 0.39
CA SER A 429 22.28 15.73 -0.67
C SER A 429 23.35 16.68 -0.18
N THR A 430 23.37 17.01 1.12
CA THR A 430 24.21 18.08 1.69
C THR A 430 25.41 17.57 2.50
N ILE A 431 25.54 16.26 2.72
CA ILE A 431 26.56 15.69 3.60
C ILE A 431 27.48 14.76 2.81
N GLN A 432 28.77 15.03 2.83
CA GLN A 432 29.78 14.26 2.08
C GLN A 432 30.08 12.88 2.68
N LYS A 433 29.99 12.74 4.02
CA LYS A 433 30.17 11.47 4.74
C LYS A 433 29.06 11.34 5.79
N ALA A 434 27.95 10.76 5.37
CA ALA A 434 26.78 10.63 6.21
C ALA A 434 26.89 9.42 7.15
N PRO A 435 26.49 9.55 8.44
CA PRO A 435 26.26 8.40 9.30
C PRO A 435 25.16 7.52 8.69
N LEU A 436 25.27 6.21 8.86
CA LEU A 436 24.36 5.25 8.25
C LEU A 436 23.35 4.70 9.27
N ILE A 437 22.08 4.74 8.93
CA ILE A 437 21.01 3.97 9.58
C ILE A 437 20.67 2.79 8.69
N VAL A 438 20.86 1.57 9.18
CA VAL A 438 20.41 0.34 8.53
C VAL A 438 19.03 0.01 9.04
N MET A 439 18.05 -0.02 8.14
CA MET A 439 16.63 -0.11 8.47
C MET A 439 15.99 -1.34 7.81
N PRO A 440 16.11 -2.54 8.43
CA PRO A 440 15.42 -3.73 7.96
C PRO A 440 13.91 -3.60 8.16
N HIS A 441 13.14 -3.99 7.12
CA HIS A 441 11.68 -3.94 7.18
C HIS A 441 11.06 -5.01 8.09
N GLY A 442 9.82 -4.79 8.48
CA GLY A 442 8.99 -5.76 9.21
C GLY A 442 8.46 -6.88 8.30
N GLY A 443 7.63 -7.72 8.84
CA GLY A 443 7.03 -8.88 8.16
C GLY A 443 7.57 -10.19 8.68
N PRO A 444 8.60 -10.87 8.10
CA PRO A 444 9.45 -10.48 6.98
C PRO A 444 9.00 -11.04 5.61
N LEU A 445 8.24 -12.16 5.59
CA LEU A 445 7.96 -12.91 4.37
C LEU A 445 6.89 -12.22 3.50
N GLY A 446 7.23 -12.00 2.24
CA GLY A 446 6.36 -11.37 1.25
C GLY A 446 6.24 -9.84 1.35
N VAL A 447 6.76 -9.22 2.43
CA VAL A 447 6.89 -7.77 2.57
C VAL A 447 8.16 -7.31 1.86
N PHE A 448 8.19 -6.07 1.40
CA PHE A 448 9.37 -5.48 0.77
C PHE A 448 9.35 -3.94 0.85
N ASP A 449 10.54 -3.36 0.81
CA ASP A 449 10.75 -1.93 0.67
C ASP A 449 10.65 -1.52 -0.79
N SER A 450 9.70 -0.65 -1.11
CA SER A 450 9.57 -0.07 -2.45
C SER A 450 10.51 1.12 -2.65
N PRO A 451 10.88 1.45 -3.90
CA PRO A 451 11.72 2.60 -4.20
C PRO A 451 10.98 3.95 -4.19
N TYR A 452 9.71 3.96 -3.75
CA TYR A 452 8.88 5.16 -3.68
C TYR A 452 9.09 5.92 -2.37
N TYR A 453 8.26 6.95 -2.14
CA TYR A 453 8.30 7.74 -0.91
C TYR A 453 8.07 6.90 0.33
N ASP A 454 8.97 7.00 1.28
CA ASP A 454 8.86 6.40 2.60
C ASP A 454 9.10 7.46 3.68
N GLN A 455 8.13 7.61 4.59
CA GLN A 455 8.14 8.66 5.60
C GLN A 455 9.33 8.55 6.56
N LEU A 456 9.65 7.33 7.02
CA LEU A 456 10.76 7.09 7.95
C LEU A 456 12.10 7.36 7.28
N THR A 457 12.28 6.86 6.06
CA THR A 457 13.49 7.11 5.27
C THR A 457 13.72 8.60 5.09
N GLN A 458 12.69 9.35 4.65
CA GLN A 458 12.85 10.77 4.41
C GLN A 458 13.01 11.59 5.69
N LEU A 459 12.39 11.15 6.79
CA LEU A 459 12.65 11.73 8.12
C LEU A 459 14.15 11.62 8.45
N PHE A 460 14.73 10.42 8.43
CA PHE A 460 16.14 10.23 8.78
C PHE A 460 17.09 10.94 7.80
N VAL A 461 16.79 10.90 6.50
CA VAL A 461 17.60 11.62 5.49
C VAL A 461 17.57 13.13 5.74
N SER A 462 16.43 13.70 6.14
CA SER A 462 16.31 15.12 6.46
C SER A 462 17.10 15.52 7.71
N GLN A 463 17.38 14.55 8.60
CA GLN A 463 18.27 14.74 9.77
C GLN A 463 19.77 14.57 9.42
N GLY A 464 20.09 14.27 8.15
CA GLY A 464 21.46 14.12 7.68
C GLY A 464 22.02 12.69 7.74
N TYR A 465 21.19 11.70 7.98
CA TYR A 465 21.57 10.29 7.95
C TYR A 465 21.41 9.70 6.54
N ALA A 466 22.33 8.85 6.13
CA ALA A 466 22.07 7.90 5.07
C ALA A 466 21.18 6.76 5.59
N VAL A 467 20.29 6.23 4.76
CA VAL A 467 19.39 5.15 5.14
C VAL A 467 19.51 3.98 4.16
N LEU A 468 19.85 2.80 4.68
CA LEU A 468 19.92 1.55 3.94
C LEU A 468 18.71 0.68 4.27
N ARG A 469 17.91 0.38 3.25
CA ARG A 469 16.80 -0.60 3.31
C ARG A 469 17.14 -1.80 2.44
N VAL A 470 17.02 -3.00 2.98
CA VAL A 470 17.46 -4.23 2.31
C VAL A 470 16.27 -5.15 2.11
N ASN A 471 15.99 -5.51 0.87
CA ASN A 471 15.03 -6.57 0.54
C ASN A 471 15.76 -7.93 0.62
N PHE A 472 15.98 -8.38 1.87
CA PHE A 472 16.66 -9.63 2.17
C PHE A 472 15.84 -10.85 1.72
N ARG A 473 16.44 -12.05 1.70
CA ARG A 473 15.69 -13.27 1.37
C ARG A 473 14.40 -13.40 2.20
N GLY A 474 13.33 -13.77 1.56
CA GLY A 474 11.99 -13.74 2.13
C GLY A 474 11.17 -12.55 1.68
N SER A 475 11.81 -11.44 1.25
CA SER A 475 11.10 -10.27 0.74
C SER A 475 10.34 -10.58 -0.55
N GLY A 476 9.21 -9.88 -0.73
CA GLY A 476 8.43 -9.91 -1.97
C GLY A 476 8.97 -8.98 -3.05
N GLY A 477 8.12 -8.69 -4.05
CA GLY A 477 8.31 -7.58 -5.00
C GLY A 477 9.23 -7.86 -6.19
N ARG A 478 10.09 -8.87 -6.15
CA ARG A 478 11.12 -9.08 -7.16
C ARG A 478 11.14 -10.47 -7.80
N SER A 479 11.21 -11.54 -7.02
CA SER A 479 11.22 -12.90 -7.54
C SER A 479 10.71 -13.91 -6.51
N GLN A 480 10.17 -15.02 -7.02
CA GLN A 480 9.76 -16.15 -6.20
C GLN A 480 10.97 -16.78 -5.48
N GLN A 481 12.10 -16.88 -6.18
CA GLN A 481 13.33 -17.41 -5.61
C GLN A 481 13.77 -16.61 -4.37
N LEU A 482 13.74 -15.27 -4.42
CA LEU A 482 14.06 -14.42 -3.28
C LEU A 482 13.09 -14.67 -2.11
N ARG A 483 11.79 -14.74 -2.40
CA ARG A 483 10.74 -14.97 -1.40
C ARG A 483 10.87 -16.33 -0.72
N GLU A 484 11.02 -17.41 -1.48
CA GLU A 484 11.10 -18.77 -0.96
C GLU A 484 12.42 -19.04 -0.22
N ALA A 485 13.50 -18.40 -0.65
CA ALA A 485 14.80 -18.49 0.02
C ALA A 485 14.78 -18.01 1.49
N GLY A 486 13.74 -17.27 1.88
CA GLY A 486 13.53 -16.81 3.26
C GLY A 486 12.95 -17.86 4.21
N GLN A 487 12.42 -18.97 3.69
CA GLN A 487 11.79 -19.99 4.51
C GLN A 487 12.77 -20.57 5.53
N LYS A 488 12.39 -20.54 6.82
CA LYS A 488 13.21 -21.01 7.97
C LYS A 488 14.59 -20.31 8.10
N GLN A 489 14.70 -19.06 7.62
CA GLN A 489 15.95 -18.28 7.67
C GLN A 489 15.98 -17.16 8.72
N TRP A 490 14.99 -17.13 9.61
CA TRP A 490 15.04 -16.21 10.75
C TRP A 490 16.33 -16.40 11.57
N GLY A 491 17.00 -15.29 11.89
CA GLY A 491 18.24 -15.31 12.68
C GLY A 491 19.47 -15.88 11.97
N LYS A 492 19.30 -16.32 10.73
CA LYS A 492 20.32 -16.98 9.90
C LYS A 492 20.65 -16.11 8.68
N LEU A 493 20.44 -16.64 7.48
CA LEU A 493 20.83 -15.96 6.23
C LEU A 493 20.09 -14.65 5.96
N MET A 494 18.89 -14.43 6.50
CA MET A 494 18.23 -13.10 6.43
C MET A 494 19.11 -12.01 7.08
N LEU A 495 19.74 -12.29 8.22
CA LEU A 495 20.64 -11.35 8.86
C LEU A 495 21.95 -11.21 8.09
N THR A 496 22.44 -12.29 7.49
CA THR A 496 23.64 -12.25 6.62
C THR A 496 23.41 -11.37 5.41
N ASP A 497 22.23 -11.44 4.78
CA ASP A 497 21.87 -10.59 3.64
C ASP A 497 21.92 -9.10 4.03
N ILE A 498 21.30 -8.73 5.17
CA ILE A 498 21.28 -7.36 5.67
C ILE A 498 22.71 -6.89 5.97
N HIS A 499 23.51 -7.72 6.64
CA HIS A 499 24.88 -7.38 6.98
C HIS A 499 25.78 -7.23 5.75
N THR A 500 25.64 -8.12 4.76
CA THR A 500 26.41 -8.04 3.51
C THR A 500 26.08 -6.76 2.72
N ALA A 501 24.80 -6.41 2.64
CA ALA A 501 24.36 -5.15 2.02
C ALA A 501 24.88 -3.93 2.81
N THR A 502 24.96 -4.03 4.14
CA THR A 502 25.57 -2.99 4.98
C THR A 502 27.04 -2.81 4.62
N LEU A 503 27.82 -3.88 4.54
CA LEU A 503 29.25 -3.79 4.16
C LEU A 503 29.44 -3.19 2.77
N ALA A 504 28.59 -3.53 1.82
CA ALA A 504 28.60 -2.93 0.48
C ALA A 504 28.30 -1.41 0.51
N ALA A 505 27.35 -0.98 1.34
CA ALA A 505 27.08 0.45 1.54
C ALA A 505 28.25 1.17 2.20
N LEU A 506 28.91 0.56 3.19
CA LEU A 506 30.07 1.12 3.90
C LEU A 506 31.31 1.28 3.03
N ALA A 507 31.42 0.55 1.93
CA ALA A 507 32.50 0.69 0.95
C ALA A 507 32.39 1.98 0.11
N ARG A 508 31.29 2.72 0.22
CA ARG A 508 31.04 3.95 -0.53
C ARG A 508 31.64 5.16 0.17
N ASN A 509 32.18 6.09 -0.62
CA ASN A 509 32.83 7.30 -0.10
C ASN A 509 31.85 8.28 0.58
N GLU A 510 30.57 8.20 0.25
CA GLU A 510 29.50 9.06 0.78
C GLU A 510 29.09 8.67 2.21
N ILE A 511 29.51 7.49 2.68
CA ILE A 511 29.14 6.94 3.99
C ILE A 511 30.30 7.06 4.98
N ASP A 512 29.99 7.47 6.20
CA ASP A 512 30.89 7.35 7.33
C ASP A 512 30.81 5.93 7.92
N ASN A 513 31.78 5.11 7.56
CA ASN A 513 31.83 3.70 7.97
C ASN A 513 32.11 3.48 9.47
N THR A 514 32.39 4.54 10.21
CA THR A 514 32.58 4.47 11.68
C THR A 514 31.31 4.79 12.46
N ARG A 515 30.27 5.35 11.80
CA ARG A 515 29.01 5.78 12.42
C ARG A 515 27.83 5.04 11.79
N VAL A 516 27.52 3.86 12.32
CA VAL A 516 26.49 2.97 11.79
C VAL A 516 25.58 2.51 12.91
N CYS A 517 24.28 2.78 12.83
CA CYS A 517 23.29 2.25 13.76
C CYS A 517 22.16 1.50 13.04
N LEU A 518 21.47 0.69 13.80
CA LEU A 518 20.32 -0.08 13.35
C LEU A 518 19.03 0.58 13.83
N PHE A 519 18.01 0.56 13.01
CA PHE A 519 16.65 0.96 13.37
C PHE A 519 15.66 -0.01 12.77
N GLY A 520 14.76 -0.58 13.56
CA GLY A 520 13.78 -1.52 13.02
C GLY A 520 12.51 -1.64 13.84
N ILE A 521 11.43 -2.03 13.17
CA ILE A 521 10.09 -2.22 13.76
C ILE A 521 9.65 -3.65 13.51
N SER A 522 9.03 -4.31 14.49
CA SER A 522 8.52 -5.67 14.38
C SER A 522 9.65 -6.68 14.09
N TYR A 523 9.58 -7.45 13.00
CA TYR A 523 10.71 -8.27 12.56
C TYR A 523 11.98 -7.43 12.37
N GLY A 524 11.87 -6.20 11.87
CA GLY A 524 13.00 -5.27 11.76
C GLY A 524 13.65 -4.95 13.11
N GLY A 525 12.86 -4.84 14.19
CA GLY A 525 13.35 -4.66 15.56
C GLY A 525 14.08 -5.91 16.08
N TYR A 526 13.57 -7.09 15.75
CA TYR A 526 14.26 -8.36 15.97
C TYR A 526 15.61 -8.40 15.23
N ALA A 527 15.61 -8.09 13.94
CA ALA A 527 16.81 -8.10 13.10
C ALA A 527 17.86 -7.09 13.60
N ALA A 528 17.43 -5.87 13.97
CA ALA A 528 18.29 -4.86 14.55
C ALA A 528 18.98 -5.35 15.84
N SER A 529 18.22 -5.96 16.74
CA SER A 529 18.75 -6.50 17.99
C SER A 529 19.75 -7.63 17.75
N MET A 530 19.42 -8.59 16.87
CA MET A 530 20.30 -9.72 16.57
C MET A 530 21.56 -9.29 15.81
N LEU A 531 21.48 -8.34 14.88
CA LEU A 531 22.64 -7.79 14.16
C LEU A 531 23.58 -7.04 15.11
N LEU A 532 23.03 -6.25 16.03
CA LEU A 532 23.81 -5.54 17.04
C LEU A 532 24.57 -6.51 17.98
N ILE A 533 23.95 -7.64 18.31
CA ILE A 533 24.56 -8.71 19.12
C ILE A 533 25.64 -9.46 18.32
N LYS A 534 25.39 -9.76 17.03
CA LYS A 534 26.29 -10.59 16.20
C LYS A 534 27.46 -9.83 15.62
N HIS A 535 27.29 -8.54 15.34
CA HIS A 535 28.27 -7.70 14.65
C HIS A 535 28.56 -6.38 15.39
N PRO A 536 29.01 -6.43 16.67
CA PRO A 536 29.30 -5.24 17.47
C PRO A 536 30.45 -4.40 16.92
N GLU A 537 31.30 -4.97 16.06
CA GLU A 537 32.35 -4.28 15.32
C GLU A 537 31.84 -3.36 14.23
N THR A 538 30.68 -3.67 13.64
CA THR A 538 30.08 -2.90 12.55
C THR A 538 29.08 -1.86 13.06
N TYR A 539 28.23 -2.24 14.02
CA TYR A 539 27.13 -1.40 14.49
C TYR A 539 27.42 -0.79 15.85
N ARG A 540 27.23 0.53 15.96
CA ARG A 540 27.48 1.29 17.19
C ARG A 540 26.30 1.30 18.15
N CYS A 541 25.07 1.29 17.60
CA CYS A 541 23.86 1.35 18.39
C CYS A 541 22.67 0.70 17.64
N GLY A 542 21.56 0.51 18.36
CA GLY A 542 20.31 0.03 17.77
C GLY A 542 19.09 0.65 18.42
N VAL A 543 18.06 0.89 17.63
CA VAL A 543 16.71 1.21 18.06
C VAL A 543 15.81 0.09 17.58
N ALA A 544 15.13 -0.58 18.49
CA ALA A 544 14.28 -1.72 18.20
C ALA A 544 12.87 -1.51 18.77
N ILE A 545 11.89 -1.39 17.88
CA ILE A 545 10.51 -1.05 18.21
C ILE A 545 9.64 -2.28 18.01
N ALA A 546 8.84 -2.65 19.01
CA ALA A 546 7.87 -3.75 18.95
C ALA A 546 8.46 -5.05 18.37
N GLY A 547 9.70 -5.39 18.75
CA GLY A 547 10.47 -6.50 18.19
C GLY A 547 10.13 -7.85 18.80
N VAL A 548 10.31 -8.93 18.02
CA VAL A 548 10.18 -10.30 18.48
C VAL A 548 11.47 -10.74 19.16
N TYR A 549 11.56 -10.69 20.49
CA TYR A 549 12.81 -10.99 21.20
C TYR A 549 12.89 -12.43 21.74
N ASP A 550 11.77 -13.15 21.79
CA ASP A 550 11.69 -14.59 22.07
C ASP A 550 10.85 -15.26 20.96
N VAL A 551 11.53 -15.95 20.05
CA VAL A 551 10.84 -16.58 18.90
C VAL A 551 9.89 -17.68 19.38
N ASN A 552 10.25 -18.46 20.42
CA ASN A 552 9.37 -19.49 20.97
C ASN A 552 8.10 -18.89 21.57
N LEU A 553 8.20 -17.77 22.29
CA LEU A 553 7.06 -17.05 22.84
C LEU A 553 6.13 -16.58 21.71
N HIS A 554 6.70 -15.99 20.67
CA HIS A 554 5.93 -15.50 19.52
C HIS A 554 5.14 -16.61 18.83
N LEU A 555 5.78 -17.75 18.56
CA LEU A 555 5.14 -18.89 17.89
C LEU A 555 4.02 -19.55 18.73
N GLN A 556 3.96 -19.27 20.04
CA GLN A 556 2.95 -19.78 20.97
C GLN A 556 1.86 -18.76 21.28
N SER A 557 1.87 -17.59 20.65
CA SER A 557 0.90 -16.53 20.94
C SER A 557 -0.54 -16.99 20.72
N SER A 558 -1.40 -16.74 21.71
CA SER A 558 -2.83 -17.03 21.63
C SER A 558 -3.61 -16.12 20.68
N HIS A 559 -2.99 -15.06 20.19
CA HIS A 559 -3.57 -14.16 19.20
C HIS A 559 -3.62 -14.79 17.79
N PHE A 560 -2.85 -15.86 17.56
CA PHE A 560 -2.79 -16.53 16.26
C PHE A 560 -3.82 -17.64 16.11
N SER A 561 -4.44 -17.69 14.93
CA SER A 561 -5.29 -18.81 14.52
C SER A 561 -4.48 -20.09 14.24
N GLU A 562 -5.15 -21.24 14.20
CA GLU A 562 -4.48 -22.52 13.80
C GLU A 562 -3.77 -22.43 12.43
N LYS A 563 -4.33 -21.68 11.49
CA LYS A 563 -3.71 -21.48 10.16
C LYS A 563 -2.42 -20.67 10.25
N GLU A 564 -2.40 -19.65 11.11
CA GLU A 564 -1.19 -18.85 11.36
C GLU A 564 -0.13 -19.67 12.08
N HIS A 565 -0.50 -20.48 13.08
CA HIS A 565 0.43 -21.40 13.73
C HIS A 565 1.04 -22.40 12.74
N GLN A 566 0.22 -22.99 11.85
CA GLN A 566 0.71 -23.88 10.80
C GLN A 566 1.65 -23.15 9.84
N TRP A 567 1.31 -21.92 9.44
CA TRP A 567 2.15 -21.11 8.59
C TRP A 567 3.50 -20.78 9.25
N PHE A 568 3.51 -20.43 10.53
CA PHE A 568 4.76 -20.20 11.29
C PHE A 568 5.62 -21.45 11.37
N LYS A 569 5.00 -22.59 11.63
CA LYS A 569 5.69 -23.90 11.67
C LYS A 569 6.42 -24.19 10.35
N GLU A 570 5.80 -23.91 9.23
CA GLU A 570 6.37 -24.13 7.90
C GLU A 570 7.45 -23.12 7.54
N ASN A 571 7.30 -21.87 7.97
CA ASN A 571 8.10 -20.76 7.47
C ASN A 571 9.16 -20.23 8.47
N VAL A 572 8.99 -20.46 9.77
CA VAL A 572 9.90 -19.99 10.81
C VAL A 572 10.52 -21.15 11.58
N GLY A 573 9.70 -22.00 12.16
CA GLY A 573 10.11 -23.17 12.92
C GLY A 573 8.98 -23.71 13.78
N ASP A 574 9.18 -24.94 14.29
CA ASP A 574 8.24 -25.62 15.17
C ASP A 574 8.71 -25.53 16.63
N TYR A 575 8.01 -24.75 17.45
CA TYR A 575 8.36 -24.56 18.86
C TYR A 575 8.30 -25.87 19.68
N GLN A 576 7.59 -26.89 19.21
CA GLN A 576 7.51 -28.18 19.89
C GLN A 576 8.74 -29.07 19.64
N THR A 577 9.29 -29.02 18.43
CA THR A 577 10.38 -29.90 18.00
C THR A 577 11.71 -29.20 17.80
N GLU A 578 11.70 -27.85 17.58
CA GLU A 578 12.88 -27.04 17.27
C GLU A 578 13.19 -26.00 18.38
N TYR A 579 12.69 -26.19 19.61
CA TYR A 579 12.76 -25.22 20.71
C TYR A 579 14.17 -24.68 20.96
N ASP A 580 15.18 -25.53 21.04
CA ASP A 580 16.56 -25.10 21.32
C ASP A 580 17.19 -24.33 20.16
N SER A 581 16.85 -24.69 18.93
CA SER A 581 17.28 -23.93 17.72
C SER A 581 16.67 -22.53 17.72
N LEU A 582 15.39 -22.42 18.08
CA LEU A 582 14.67 -21.15 18.17
C LEU A 582 15.20 -20.26 19.30
N LYS A 583 15.66 -20.84 20.42
CA LYS A 583 16.39 -20.10 21.47
C LYS A 583 17.67 -19.46 20.95
N GLN A 584 18.45 -20.18 20.12
CA GLN A 584 19.71 -19.69 19.60
C GLN A 584 19.53 -18.42 18.73
N ILE A 585 18.40 -18.29 18.05
CA ILE A 585 18.07 -17.14 17.21
C ILE A 585 17.24 -16.08 17.93
N SER A 586 16.95 -16.24 19.21
CA SER A 586 16.14 -15.30 20.01
C SER A 586 17.04 -14.31 20.77
N PRO A 587 16.85 -13.00 20.61
CA PRO A 587 17.64 -11.97 21.32
C PRO A 587 17.68 -12.15 22.83
N VAL A 588 16.57 -12.51 23.47
CA VAL A 588 16.47 -12.68 24.94
C VAL A 588 17.49 -13.66 25.50
N PHE A 589 17.76 -14.77 24.80
CA PHE A 589 18.75 -15.78 25.24
C PHE A 589 20.19 -15.42 24.83
N ASN A 590 20.36 -14.36 24.06
CA ASN A 590 21.65 -13.84 23.66
C ASN A 590 21.98 -12.48 24.32
N ALA A 591 21.19 -12.05 25.30
CA ALA A 591 21.29 -10.76 25.97
C ALA A 591 22.69 -10.46 26.51
N ALA A 592 23.34 -11.45 27.15
CA ALA A 592 24.70 -11.32 27.69
C ALA A 592 25.78 -10.98 26.66
N LYS A 593 25.52 -11.25 25.36
CA LYS A 593 26.45 -10.96 24.26
C LYS A 593 26.33 -9.53 23.74
N LEU A 594 25.32 -8.77 24.14
CA LEU A 594 25.16 -7.38 23.72
C LEU A 594 26.33 -6.54 24.23
N GLN A 595 26.97 -5.76 23.35
CA GLN A 595 28.12 -4.92 23.68
C GLN A 595 27.87 -3.43 23.38
N LYS A 596 26.79 -3.10 22.72
CA LYS A 596 26.51 -1.75 22.24
C LYS A 596 25.16 -1.25 22.77
N PRO A 597 24.99 0.08 22.88
CA PRO A 597 23.73 0.66 23.34
C PRO A 597 22.54 0.22 22.49
N LEU A 598 21.42 -0.10 23.14
CA LEU A 598 20.17 -0.51 22.53
C LEU A 598 19.01 0.24 23.19
N LEU A 599 18.17 0.90 22.40
CA LEU A 599 16.90 1.47 22.82
C LEU A 599 15.76 0.52 22.40
N LEU A 600 14.96 0.10 23.37
CA LEU A 600 13.73 -0.66 23.14
C LEU A 600 12.53 0.28 23.31
N ILE A 601 11.58 0.22 22.35
CA ILE A 601 10.30 0.95 22.45
C ILE A 601 9.18 -0.03 22.13
N HIS A 602 8.09 0.00 22.94
CA HIS A 602 6.98 -0.91 22.72
C HIS A 602 5.65 -0.31 23.14
N GLY A 603 4.58 -0.58 22.39
CA GLY A 603 3.22 -0.17 22.73
C GLY A 603 2.60 -1.09 23.79
N THR A 604 1.90 -0.51 24.77
CA THR A 604 1.27 -1.30 25.85
C THR A 604 0.01 -2.05 25.39
N LYS A 605 -0.52 -1.75 24.20
CA LYS A 605 -1.67 -2.41 23.57
C LYS A 605 -1.31 -3.10 22.25
N ASP A 606 -0.06 -3.57 22.14
CA ASP A 606 0.37 -4.34 20.97
C ASP A 606 -0.20 -5.77 21.05
N GLU A 607 -1.09 -6.10 20.09
CA GLU A 607 -1.76 -7.41 19.98
C GLU A 607 -1.09 -8.32 18.93
N ILE A 608 -0.03 -7.85 18.26
CA ILE A 608 0.73 -8.63 17.27
C ILE A 608 2.01 -9.20 17.88
N VAL A 609 2.74 -8.35 18.61
CA VAL A 609 3.91 -8.72 19.40
C VAL A 609 3.70 -8.19 20.81
N ASP A 610 3.39 -9.08 21.74
CA ASP A 610 3.11 -8.67 23.12
C ASP A 610 4.25 -7.87 23.76
N LEU A 611 3.93 -6.85 24.58
CA LEU A 611 4.89 -6.09 25.37
C LEU A 611 5.83 -7.00 26.20
N GLU A 612 5.38 -8.21 26.52
CA GLU A 612 6.14 -9.23 27.22
C GLU A 612 7.48 -9.53 26.54
N HIS A 613 7.55 -9.49 25.19
CA HIS A 613 8.80 -9.65 24.46
C HIS A 613 9.86 -8.62 24.91
N SER A 614 9.50 -7.34 24.91
CA SER A 614 10.42 -6.26 25.35
C SER A 614 10.74 -6.35 26.84
N SER A 615 9.74 -6.66 27.68
CA SER A 615 9.92 -6.75 29.13
C SER A 615 10.87 -7.90 29.50
N ARG A 616 10.71 -9.07 28.90
CA ARG A 616 11.63 -10.21 29.10
C ARG A 616 13.04 -9.92 28.61
N PHE A 617 13.16 -9.28 27.44
CA PHE A 617 14.47 -8.97 26.88
C PHE A 617 15.17 -7.90 27.74
N LYS A 618 14.47 -6.86 28.18
CA LYS A 618 15.01 -5.85 29.12
C LYS A 618 15.49 -6.50 30.41
N LEU A 619 14.68 -7.39 31.01
CA LEU A 619 15.08 -8.10 32.22
C LEU A 619 16.37 -8.93 32.01
N ALA A 620 16.46 -9.67 30.90
CA ALA A 620 17.65 -10.46 30.58
C ALA A 620 18.89 -9.59 30.36
N LEU A 621 18.73 -8.40 29.75
CA LEU A 621 19.79 -7.41 29.57
C LEU A 621 20.23 -6.82 30.91
N ASP A 622 19.31 -6.49 31.81
CA ASP A 622 19.63 -6.00 33.16
C ASP A 622 20.37 -7.04 33.99
N GLN A 623 19.95 -8.31 33.94
CA GLN A 623 20.65 -9.40 34.60
C GLN A 623 22.07 -9.64 34.06
N ALA A 624 22.33 -9.19 32.83
CA ALA A 624 23.64 -9.27 32.18
C ALA A 624 24.44 -7.96 32.26
N ASP A 625 24.00 -6.98 33.06
CA ASP A 625 24.61 -5.64 33.23
C ASP A 625 24.78 -4.89 31.89
N LYS A 626 23.78 -4.95 30.99
CA LYS A 626 23.80 -4.29 29.68
C LYS A 626 23.08 -2.94 29.71
N SER A 627 23.70 -1.93 29.10
CA SER A 627 23.10 -0.59 28.96
C SER A 627 21.95 -0.62 27.94
N THR A 628 20.72 -0.56 28.44
CA THR A 628 19.50 -0.60 27.63
C THR A 628 18.38 0.16 28.31
N GLU A 629 17.64 0.94 27.54
CA GLU A 629 16.42 1.59 27.97
C GLU A 629 15.21 0.90 27.31
N LEU A 630 14.10 0.79 28.04
CA LEU A 630 12.80 0.37 27.51
C LEU A 630 11.79 1.49 27.74
N ILE A 631 11.23 2.01 26.65
CA ILE A 631 10.12 2.97 26.67
C ILE A 631 8.84 2.23 26.34
N ALA A 632 7.98 2.01 27.35
CA ALA A 632 6.65 1.49 27.15
C ALA A 632 5.69 2.65 26.84
N VAL A 633 5.13 2.68 25.61
CA VAL A 633 4.24 3.77 25.18
C VAL A 633 2.79 3.38 25.48
N GLU A 634 2.20 4.08 26.45
CA GLU A 634 0.83 3.81 26.91
C GLU A 634 -0.20 4.00 25.80
N GLY A 635 -1.06 2.98 25.61
CA GLY A 635 -2.16 2.96 24.64
C GLY A 635 -1.76 2.71 23.20
N LEU A 636 -0.47 2.66 22.87
CA LEU A 636 0.03 2.38 21.53
C LEU A 636 -0.14 0.88 21.20
N GLY A 637 -0.65 0.57 20.01
CA GLY A 637 -0.66 -0.77 19.42
C GLY A 637 0.64 -1.08 18.64
N HIS A 638 0.55 -1.98 17.67
CA HIS A 638 1.72 -2.41 16.86
C HIS A 638 2.21 -1.36 15.86
N SER A 639 1.36 -0.40 15.49
CA SER A 639 1.65 0.62 14.46
C SER A 639 1.33 2.02 14.96
N PHE A 640 1.93 3.02 14.32
CA PHE A 640 1.60 4.43 14.57
C PHE A 640 0.24 4.75 13.95
N ASN A 641 -0.77 5.02 14.77
CA ASN A 641 -2.12 5.32 14.31
C ASN A 641 -2.39 6.83 14.23
N SER A 642 -1.47 7.64 14.74
CA SER A 642 -1.58 9.10 14.76
C SER A 642 -0.21 9.78 14.71
N THR A 643 -0.21 11.07 14.38
CA THR A 643 0.97 11.93 14.49
C THR A 643 1.53 11.94 15.93
N ALA A 644 0.65 11.94 16.93
CA ALA A 644 1.04 11.91 18.32
C ALA A 644 1.77 10.62 18.71
N ASP A 645 1.34 9.46 18.17
CA ASP A 645 2.01 8.18 18.39
C ASP A 645 3.40 8.18 17.75
N ALA A 646 3.49 8.67 16.52
CA ALA A 646 4.78 8.80 15.82
C ALA A 646 5.76 9.70 16.60
N ILE A 647 5.30 10.83 17.15
CA ILE A 647 6.11 11.73 17.98
C ILE A 647 6.63 11.02 19.23
N LYS A 648 5.77 10.28 19.95
CA LYS A 648 6.14 9.55 21.17
C LYS A 648 7.22 8.50 20.93
N VAL A 649 7.25 7.90 19.75
CA VAL A 649 8.19 6.84 19.40
C VAL A 649 9.44 7.38 18.71
N LEU A 650 9.28 8.26 17.74
CA LEU A 650 10.39 8.69 16.88
C LEU A 650 11.22 9.82 17.50
N THR A 651 10.64 10.65 18.39
CA THR A 651 11.45 11.69 19.07
C THR A 651 12.55 11.08 19.95
N PRO A 652 12.24 10.15 20.89
CA PRO A 652 13.29 9.49 21.66
C PRO A 652 14.24 8.67 20.76
N SER A 653 13.74 8.06 19.68
CA SER A 653 14.59 7.35 18.71
C SER A 653 15.63 8.27 18.07
N LEU A 654 15.23 9.46 17.61
CA LEU A 654 16.12 10.46 17.02
C LEU A 654 17.13 10.99 18.04
N THR A 655 16.70 11.22 19.28
CA THR A 655 17.59 11.65 20.39
C THR A 655 18.66 10.60 20.63
N PHE A 656 18.25 9.34 20.79
CA PHE A 656 19.17 8.22 21.01
C PHE A 656 20.17 8.04 19.83
N LEU A 657 19.70 8.11 18.59
CA LEU A 657 20.55 8.01 17.40
C LEU A 657 21.55 9.17 17.35
N LYS A 658 21.14 10.40 17.66
CA LYS A 658 22.02 11.57 17.66
C LYS A 658 23.12 11.48 18.74
N GLU A 659 22.84 10.87 19.88
CA GLU A 659 23.81 10.70 20.97
C GLU A 659 24.82 9.59 20.69
N ASN A 660 24.46 8.61 19.84
CA ASN A 660 25.26 7.41 19.61
C ASN A 660 25.90 7.35 18.21
N LEU A 661 25.50 8.19 17.26
CA LEU A 661 26.09 8.37 15.94
C LEU A 661 26.91 9.66 15.88
#